data_62694a3286b4b97594250f5595d4510c
#
_entry.id   62694a3286b4b97594250f5595d4510c
#
_cell.length_a   1.000
_cell.length_b   1.000
_cell.length_c   1.000
_cell.angle_alpha   90.00
_cell.angle_beta   90.00
_cell.angle_gamma   90.00
#
_symmetry.space_group_name_H-M   'P 1'
#
loop_
_entity.id
_entity.type
_entity.pdbx_description
1 polymer ?
#
loop_
_entity_poly.entity_id
_entity_poly.type
_entity_poly.pdbx_seq_one_letter_code
_entity_poly.pdbx_strand_id
1 'polypeptide(L)'
;MWIVWKLSKGLRLSRMLQSFTLLLMLCVFAFTYFYYTTDERSDYQHYQYLTRNLHNSSVGYLVWNSKCHMLSVNPYDPSIRQFVKKETFEPCSTKPKLTTINRQANGSIHLTVDQDAAKRYVKLSCCWAAISRPTTANEFFLDMDSRISAGPCQDFKDRVVLDKKDVQVLLVTCRDGKAKVIYKNTHSVINPKRARQRLLNKSSSSSMKNKKALSVLMLGLDSVSRLNFHRTMPAACAYFAERGWIELRGYNKMGDNTFPNLMAILTGQNETTSNLRCDAKLPYTLDHCPMIWYNFRDVGYATAYAEDQAGISTFNNVKAGFMKPPTDYYLRPYILASEKLLPTRQRFNCKHCTGPELSVDRIFNAALDFSEAFVGRPSFGFFWSNSISHESMNGPSLYDARFVAKLRAMDDAGVMNDSMVVVLSDHGMRYGDIRDTFVGWYEERLPFFYIWLPEWFRRRNPDAYAALLVNQDRLTSPYDVYETLRDVLQRAGGQAPISTGCPLCSSLFKPTSMERGCRDAGISPHWCTCVGFESYNKSDPIVSEGASQFVEYVNNLTERYKTSLGLRLCSILSLKRIIRVKKLLDYDNLRPTDKVLKLFYLLELTPGGGKFEITMDYRPPGIHIIREEQVSRINLYGHDAICLDKGYKKYCQCRINIAHSILKWF
;
A
#
# COMPACT_ATOMS: atom_id res chain seq x y z
N MET A 1 -56.40 -54.08 -21.79
CA MET A 1 -56.23 -52.85 -22.59
C MET A 1 -55.93 -51.59 -21.79
N TRP A 2 -56.49 -51.42 -20.60
CA TRP A 2 -56.34 -50.21 -19.76
C TRP A 2 -54.94 -50.10 -19.07
N ILE A 3 -54.31 -51.21 -18.70
CA ILE A 3 -52.98 -51.27 -18.07
C ILE A 3 -51.85 -50.94 -19.09
N VAL A 4 -51.95 -51.37 -20.32
CA VAL A 4 -50.96 -51.11 -21.38
C VAL A 4 -50.98 -49.66 -21.79
N TRP A 5 -52.16 -48.96 -21.71
CA TRP A 5 -52.30 -47.57 -22.05
C TRP A 5 -51.67 -46.65 -20.95
N LYS A 6 -51.77 -47.01 -19.67
CA LYS A 6 -51.10 -46.30 -18.56
C LYS A 6 -49.59 -46.45 -18.60
N LEU A 7 -49.06 -47.62 -18.95
CA LEU A 7 -47.62 -47.87 -19.06
C LEU A 7 -47.01 -47.11 -20.24
N SER A 8 -47.73 -47.03 -21.37
CA SER A 8 -47.24 -46.27 -22.54
C SER A 8 -47.24 -44.77 -22.31
N LYS A 9 -48.17 -44.20 -21.53
CA LYS A 9 -48.16 -42.77 -21.13
C LYS A 9 -47.05 -42.46 -20.15
N GLY A 10 -46.80 -43.35 -19.17
CA GLY A 10 -45.70 -43.21 -18.23
C GLY A 10 -44.32 -43.21 -18.89
N LEU A 11 -44.11 -44.12 -19.86
CA LEU A 11 -42.88 -44.18 -20.66
C LEU A 11 -42.67 -42.95 -21.58
N ARG A 12 -43.76 -42.41 -22.16
CA ARG A 12 -43.68 -41.17 -22.95
C ARG A 12 -43.38 -39.93 -22.07
N LEU A 13 -43.99 -39.85 -20.88
CA LEU A 13 -43.72 -38.76 -19.95
C LEU A 13 -42.28 -38.80 -19.42
N SER A 14 -41.75 -40.01 -19.11
CA SER A 14 -40.38 -40.23 -18.68
C SER A 14 -39.36 -39.83 -19.78
N ARG A 15 -39.64 -40.21 -21.04
CA ARG A 15 -38.78 -39.80 -22.18
C ARG A 15 -38.86 -38.29 -22.46
N MET A 16 -40.00 -37.65 -22.30
CA MET A 16 -40.15 -36.19 -22.42
C MET A 16 -39.38 -35.48 -21.31
N LEU A 17 -39.47 -35.95 -20.06
CA LEU A 17 -38.67 -35.39 -18.94
C LEU A 17 -37.18 -35.56 -19.16
N GLN A 18 -36.72 -36.72 -19.62
CA GLN A 18 -35.32 -36.97 -19.96
C GLN A 18 -34.82 -36.09 -21.11
N SER A 19 -35.67 -35.89 -22.13
CA SER A 19 -35.32 -34.97 -23.26
C SER A 19 -35.28 -33.52 -22.80
N PHE A 20 -36.20 -33.12 -21.89
CA PHE A 20 -36.22 -31.77 -21.31
C PHE A 20 -35.03 -31.48 -20.41
N THR A 21 -34.61 -32.45 -19.57
CA THR A 21 -33.41 -32.34 -18.74
C THR A 21 -32.15 -32.31 -19.58
N LEU A 22 -32.07 -33.11 -20.66
CA LEU A 22 -30.94 -33.08 -21.58
C LEU A 22 -30.83 -31.73 -22.32
N LEU A 23 -31.97 -31.20 -22.77
CA LEU A 23 -32.04 -29.89 -23.42
C LEU A 23 -31.65 -28.76 -22.45
N LEU A 24 -32.10 -28.82 -21.21
CA LEU A 24 -31.73 -27.85 -20.16
C LEU A 24 -30.23 -27.91 -19.86
N MET A 25 -29.66 -29.13 -19.74
CA MET A 25 -28.21 -29.30 -19.56
C MET A 25 -27.42 -28.77 -20.77
N LEU A 26 -27.88 -29.00 -21.98
CA LEU A 26 -27.26 -28.47 -23.20
C LEU A 26 -27.35 -26.94 -23.27
N CYS A 27 -28.48 -26.36 -22.88
CA CYS A 27 -28.64 -24.91 -22.79
C CYS A 27 -27.75 -24.28 -21.71
N VAL A 28 -27.64 -24.90 -20.52
CA VAL A 28 -26.73 -24.46 -19.45
C VAL A 28 -25.29 -24.61 -19.91
N PHE A 29 -24.94 -25.71 -20.58
CA PHE A 29 -23.60 -25.92 -21.10
C PHE A 29 -23.26 -24.94 -22.24
N ALA A 30 -24.21 -24.67 -23.15
CA ALA A 30 -24.03 -23.68 -24.20
C ALA A 30 -23.94 -22.25 -23.61
N PHE A 31 -24.75 -21.93 -22.59
CA PHE A 31 -24.71 -20.63 -21.91
C PHE A 31 -23.40 -20.43 -21.12
N THR A 32 -22.93 -21.46 -20.40
CA THR A 32 -21.65 -21.40 -19.71
C THR A 32 -20.48 -21.37 -20.69
N TYR A 33 -20.53 -22.16 -21.78
CA TYR A 33 -19.52 -22.13 -22.83
C TYR A 33 -19.48 -20.76 -23.53
N PHE A 34 -20.65 -20.19 -23.84
CA PHE A 34 -20.75 -18.86 -24.47
C PHE A 34 -20.28 -17.77 -23.51
N TYR A 35 -20.67 -17.84 -22.23
CA TYR A 35 -20.24 -16.89 -21.20
C TYR A 35 -18.71 -16.93 -21.00
N TYR A 36 -18.11 -18.12 -20.91
CA TYR A 36 -16.65 -18.26 -20.77
C TYR A 36 -15.88 -17.87 -22.05
N THR A 37 -16.42 -18.11 -23.24
CA THR A 37 -15.72 -17.76 -24.49
C THR A 37 -15.90 -16.30 -24.90
N THR A 38 -17.01 -15.64 -24.49
CA THR A 38 -17.22 -14.21 -24.78
C THR A 38 -16.36 -13.33 -23.88
N ASP A 39 -16.12 -13.72 -22.63
CA ASP A 39 -15.30 -12.95 -21.70
C ASP A 39 -13.83 -12.90 -22.13
N GLU A 40 -13.25 -14.05 -22.53
CA GLU A 40 -11.88 -14.07 -23.07
C GLU A 40 -11.73 -13.35 -24.42
N ARG A 41 -12.77 -13.40 -25.28
CA ARG A 41 -12.77 -12.69 -26.58
C ARG A 41 -12.94 -11.19 -26.43
N SER A 42 -13.75 -10.74 -25.48
CA SER A 42 -13.98 -9.32 -25.22
C SER A 42 -12.71 -8.61 -24.79
N ASP A 43 -12.00 -9.15 -23.79
CA ASP A 43 -10.76 -8.54 -23.30
C ASP A 43 -9.65 -8.55 -24.35
N TYR A 44 -9.54 -9.62 -25.13
CA TYR A 44 -8.52 -9.74 -26.18
C TYR A 44 -8.82 -8.87 -27.40
N GLN A 45 -10.09 -8.78 -27.82
CA GLN A 45 -10.50 -7.90 -28.92
C GLN A 45 -10.36 -6.43 -28.51
N HIS A 46 -10.68 -6.08 -27.28
CA HIS A 46 -10.50 -4.73 -26.76
C HIS A 46 -9.01 -4.34 -26.71
N TYR A 47 -8.15 -5.25 -26.24
CA TYR A 47 -6.70 -5.06 -26.26
C TYR A 47 -6.14 -4.96 -27.69
N GLN A 48 -6.56 -5.85 -28.60
CA GLN A 48 -6.15 -5.76 -30.00
C GLN A 48 -6.69 -4.50 -30.71
N TYR A 49 -7.91 -4.07 -30.36
CA TYR A 49 -8.46 -2.82 -30.89
C TYR A 49 -7.64 -1.62 -30.43
N LEU A 50 -7.29 -1.55 -29.16
CA LEU A 50 -6.44 -0.51 -28.60
C LEU A 50 -5.02 -0.55 -29.20
N THR A 51 -4.45 -1.74 -29.43
CA THR A 51 -3.10 -1.87 -29.98
C THR A 51 -3.02 -1.74 -31.50
N ARG A 52 -3.99 -2.23 -32.27
CA ARG A 52 -3.99 -2.15 -33.73
C ARG A 52 -4.18 -0.75 -34.29
N ASN A 53 -5.02 0.06 -33.65
CA ASN A 53 -5.34 1.41 -34.14
C ASN A 53 -4.32 2.48 -33.71
N LEU A 54 -3.31 2.13 -32.89
CA LEU A 54 -2.40 3.07 -32.26
C LEU A 54 -0.93 2.87 -32.64
N HIS A 55 -0.62 1.97 -33.57
CA HIS A 55 0.76 1.56 -33.91
C HIS A 55 1.72 2.68 -34.38
N ASN A 56 1.21 3.87 -34.70
CA ASN A 56 2.06 4.97 -35.20
C ASN A 56 1.80 6.34 -34.57
N SER A 57 1.10 6.42 -33.42
CA SER A 57 0.87 7.72 -32.78
C SER A 57 0.93 7.62 -31.25
N SER A 58 1.38 8.69 -30.57
CA SER A 58 1.34 8.82 -29.11
C SER A 58 -0.09 8.96 -28.56
N VAL A 59 -1.09 9.06 -29.40
CA VAL A 59 -2.49 9.15 -29.01
C VAL A 59 -2.95 7.83 -28.41
N GLY A 60 -3.48 7.87 -27.18
CA GLY A 60 -3.92 6.69 -26.43
C GLY A 60 -2.86 6.05 -25.55
N TYR A 61 -1.71 6.68 -25.39
CA TYR A 61 -0.65 6.25 -24.47
C TYR A 61 -0.35 7.31 -23.40
N LEU A 62 0.00 6.86 -22.19
CA LEU A 62 0.55 7.68 -21.12
C LEU A 62 2.04 7.94 -21.34
N VAL A 63 2.75 6.91 -21.79
CA VAL A 63 4.15 6.96 -22.17
C VAL A 63 4.30 6.25 -23.51
N TRP A 64 5.00 6.90 -24.46
CA TRP A 64 5.24 6.35 -25.79
C TRP A 64 6.69 6.63 -26.22
N ASN A 65 7.45 5.56 -26.41
CA ASN A 65 8.80 5.59 -27.00
C ASN A 65 9.14 4.21 -27.56
N SER A 66 10.36 4.03 -28.11
CA SER A 66 10.80 2.77 -28.70
C SER A 66 10.81 1.57 -27.73
N LYS A 67 10.90 1.82 -26.42
CA LYS A 67 11.02 0.79 -25.37
C LYS A 67 9.81 0.72 -24.43
N CYS A 68 8.86 1.68 -24.50
CA CYS A 68 7.74 1.75 -23.60
C CYS A 68 6.46 2.22 -24.31
N HIS A 69 5.45 1.37 -24.33
CA HIS A 69 4.12 1.65 -24.86
C HIS A 69 3.07 1.52 -23.76
N MET A 70 3.07 2.46 -22.80
CA MET A 70 2.16 2.45 -21.65
C MET A 70 0.81 3.03 -22.06
N LEU A 71 -0.25 2.22 -22.03
CA LEU A 71 -1.58 2.60 -22.49
C LEU A 71 -2.26 3.64 -21.60
N SER A 72 -3.03 4.55 -22.21
CA SER A 72 -3.96 5.43 -21.51
C SER A 72 -5.33 4.76 -21.44
N VAL A 73 -5.61 4.07 -20.34
CA VAL A 73 -6.89 3.37 -20.11
C VAL A 73 -7.90 4.31 -19.49
N ASN A 74 -9.18 4.19 -19.89
CA ASN A 74 -10.27 4.95 -19.30
C ASN A 74 -10.53 4.50 -17.86
N PRO A 75 -10.56 5.40 -16.86
CA PRO A 75 -10.91 5.07 -15.48
C PRO A 75 -12.27 4.37 -15.33
N TYR A 76 -13.20 4.59 -16.24
CA TYR A 76 -14.55 4.03 -16.24
C TYR A 76 -14.75 3.01 -17.37
N ASP A 77 -13.71 2.23 -17.68
CA ASP A 77 -13.78 1.18 -18.69
C ASP A 77 -14.96 0.23 -18.42
N PRO A 78 -15.73 -0.16 -19.46
CA PRO A 78 -16.90 -1.04 -19.29
C PRO A 78 -16.62 -2.36 -18.58
N SER A 79 -15.43 -2.96 -18.78
CA SER A 79 -15.04 -4.25 -18.18
C SER A 79 -14.97 -4.23 -16.66
N ILE A 80 -14.78 -3.05 -16.04
CA ILE A 80 -14.66 -2.92 -14.58
C ILE A 80 -15.84 -2.24 -13.91
N ARG A 81 -16.85 -1.78 -14.70
CA ARG A 81 -17.98 -1.01 -14.17
C ARG A 81 -18.72 -1.72 -13.03
N GLN A 82 -18.86 -3.05 -13.11
CA GLN A 82 -19.52 -3.87 -12.11
C GLN A 82 -18.82 -3.85 -10.73
N PHE A 83 -17.51 -3.54 -10.67
CA PHE A 83 -16.75 -3.50 -9.42
C PHE A 83 -16.74 -2.11 -8.78
N VAL A 84 -17.15 -1.08 -9.52
CA VAL A 84 -17.09 0.32 -9.07
C VAL A 84 -18.37 0.70 -8.34
N LYS A 85 -18.23 1.13 -7.08
CA LYS A 85 -19.33 1.68 -6.27
C LYS A 85 -18.84 2.83 -5.42
N LYS A 86 -19.74 3.74 -5.07
CA LYS A 86 -19.46 4.81 -4.13
C LYS A 86 -19.76 4.33 -2.71
N GLU A 87 -18.80 4.42 -1.82
CA GLU A 87 -18.99 4.12 -0.40
C GLU A 87 -19.49 5.34 0.35
N THR A 88 -20.41 5.12 1.31
CA THR A 88 -20.95 6.19 2.15
C THR A 88 -20.10 6.38 3.39
N PHE A 89 -19.86 7.65 3.75
CA PHE A 89 -19.22 8.00 5.00
C PHE A 89 -20.15 7.74 6.20
N GLU A 90 -19.61 7.10 7.23
CA GLU A 90 -20.27 6.90 8.52
C GLU A 90 -19.37 7.43 9.66
N PRO A 91 -19.86 8.34 10.51
CA PRO A 91 -19.07 8.85 11.62
C PRO A 91 -18.78 7.74 12.65
N CYS A 92 -17.61 7.80 13.27
CA CYS A 92 -17.23 6.88 14.34
C CYS A 92 -17.99 7.13 15.65
N SER A 93 -18.47 8.33 15.84
CA SER A 93 -19.28 8.74 16.98
C SER A 93 -20.35 9.76 16.57
N THR A 94 -21.53 9.66 17.13
CA THR A 94 -22.60 10.67 17.03
C THR A 94 -22.42 11.81 18.04
N LYS A 95 -21.54 11.61 19.04
CA LYS A 95 -21.21 12.60 20.06
C LYS A 95 -19.98 13.38 19.65
N PRO A 96 -19.91 14.70 19.94
CA PRO A 96 -18.73 15.49 19.69
C PRO A 96 -17.56 14.98 20.54
N LYS A 97 -16.32 15.29 20.09
CA LYS A 97 -15.13 14.99 20.85
C LYS A 97 -15.11 15.85 22.12
N LEU A 98 -14.79 15.22 23.26
CA LEU A 98 -14.66 15.94 24.52
C LEU A 98 -13.28 16.56 24.72
N THR A 99 -12.25 16.09 24.04
CA THR A 99 -10.89 16.58 24.26
C THR A 99 -10.14 16.81 22.95
N THR A 100 -9.31 17.83 22.94
CA THR A 100 -8.45 18.22 21.81
C THR A 100 -7.06 18.63 22.29
N ILE A 101 -6.06 18.45 21.41
CA ILE A 101 -4.72 19.01 21.60
C ILE A 101 -4.63 20.31 20.77
N ASN A 102 -4.22 21.40 21.40
CA ASN A 102 -4.09 22.68 20.75
C ASN A 102 -2.69 23.26 21.02
N ARG A 103 -2.04 23.76 19.97
CA ARG A 103 -0.81 24.55 20.09
C ARG A 103 -1.18 26.02 20.18
N GLN A 104 -0.62 26.70 21.18
CA GLN A 104 -0.81 28.11 21.35
C GLN A 104 0.25 28.92 20.58
N ALA A 105 -0.01 30.20 20.30
CA ALA A 105 0.92 31.08 19.59
C ALA A 105 2.30 31.18 20.28
N ASN A 106 2.36 31.06 21.62
CA ASN A 106 3.62 31.01 22.37
C ASN A 106 4.35 29.66 22.29
N GLY A 107 3.82 28.70 21.51
CA GLY A 107 4.39 27.37 21.35
C GLY A 107 4.07 26.37 22.46
N SER A 108 3.30 26.74 23.51
CA SER A 108 2.83 25.79 24.52
C SER A 108 1.76 24.85 23.91
N ILE A 109 1.72 23.60 24.37
CA ILE A 109 0.77 22.60 23.92
C ILE A 109 -0.21 22.32 25.05
N HIS A 110 -1.49 22.42 24.75
CA HIS A 110 -2.55 22.23 25.73
C HIS A 110 -3.45 21.07 25.32
N LEU A 111 -3.72 20.19 26.30
CA LEU A 111 -4.86 19.30 26.26
C LEU A 111 -6.05 20.05 26.86
N THR A 112 -7.13 20.20 26.12
CA THR A 112 -8.31 20.97 26.52
C THR A 112 -9.57 20.13 26.46
N VAL A 113 -10.50 20.37 27.39
CA VAL A 113 -11.87 19.84 27.37
C VAL A 113 -12.74 20.84 26.61
N ASP A 114 -13.49 20.33 25.63
CA ASP A 114 -14.51 21.11 24.92
C ASP A 114 -15.66 21.38 25.87
N GLN A 115 -15.85 22.64 26.25
CA GLN A 115 -16.83 23.05 27.25
C GLN A 115 -18.28 22.88 26.76
N ASP A 116 -18.54 23.05 25.44
CA ASP A 116 -19.89 22.87 24.89
C ASP A 116 -20.27 21.38 24.83
N ALA A 117 -19.32 20.53 24.46
CA ALA A 117 -19.52 19.08 24.53
C ALA A 117 -19.67 18.61 25.98
N ALA A 118 -18.95 19.22 26.93
CA ALA A 118 -18.97 18.88 28.36
C ALA A 118 -20.32 19.18 29.03
N LYS A 119 -21.05 20.23 28.62
CA LYS A 119 -22.39 20.59 29.14
C LYS A 119 -23.40 19.44 29.08
N ARG A 120 -23.16 18.45 28.24
CA ARG A 120 -24.05 17.26 28.13
C ARG A 120 -23.90 16.27 29.28
N TYR A 121 -22.93 16.46 30.17
CA TYR A 121 -22.61 15.52 31.21
C TYR A 121 -22.62 16.18 32.60
N VAL A 122 -23.24 15.51 33.56
CA VAL A 122 -23.29 15.98 34.96
C VAL A 122 -21.99 15.55 35.66
N LYS A 123 -21.30 16.50 36.31
CA LYS A 123 -20.09 16.28 37.10
C LYS A 123 -19.00 15.52 36.31
N LEU A 124 -18.65 16.05 35.11
CA LEU A 124 -17.59 15.49 34.28
C LEU A 124 -16.24 15.57 35.00
N SER A 125 -15.53 14.46 35.10
CA SER A 125 -14.12 14.40 35.52
C SER A 125 -13.29 13.69 34.47
N CYS A 126 -12.13 14.25 34.10
CA CYS A 126 -11.23 13.67 33.10
C CYS A 126 -9.83 13.48 33.69
N CYS A 127 -9.16 12.43 33.30
CA CYS A 127 -7.74 12.22 33.56
C CYS A 127 -7.00 11.84 32.28
N TRP A 128 -5.70 12.10 32.25
CA TRP A 128 -4.81 11.73 31.15
C TRP A 128 -3.65 10.87 31.62
N ALA A 129 -3.25 9.92 30.82
CA ALA A 129 -2.08 9.07 31.05
C ALA A 129 -1.14 9.15 29.82
N ALA A 130 0.16 9.29 30.09
CA ALA A 130 1.15 9.20 29.04
C ALA A 130 1.29 7.75 28.57
N ILE A 131 1.33 7.54 27.26
CA ILE A 131 1.62 6.25 26.65
C ILE A 131 3.03 6.28 26.08
N SER A 132 3.83 5.27 26.40
CA SER A 132 5.20 5.13 25.93
C SER A 132 5.48 3.72 25.41
N ARG A 133 6.56 3.58 24.65
CA ARG A 133 7.20 2.29 24.43
C ARG A 133 7.95 1.89 25.70
N PRO A 134 7.95 0.61 26.10
CA PRO A 134 8.82 0.14 27.17
C PRO A 134 10.29 0.41 26.80
N THR A 135 11.05 0.93 27.78
CA THR A 135 12.49 1.18 27.64
C THR A 135 13.23 0.34 28.65
N THR A 136 13.20 -0.97 28.54
CA THR A 136 13.95 -1.82 29.45
C THR A 136 15.32 -2.13 28.89
N ALA A 137 16.34 -1.63 29.52
CA ALA A 137 17.74 -1.92 29.16
C ALA A 137 18.11 -3.41 29.32
N ASN A 138 17.29 -4.19 30.02
CA ASN A 138 17.61 -5.54 30.47
C ASN A 138 16.69 -6.65 29.96
N GLU A 139 15.64 -6.35 29.16
CA GLU A 139 14.75 -7.36 28.62
C GLU A 139 14.77 -7.37 27.10
N PHE A 140 15.22 -8.48 26.55
CA PHE A 140 15.27 -8.76 25.11
C PHE A 140 13.88 -9.16 24.61
N PHE A 141 13.01 -8.18 24.35
CA PHE A 141 11.72 -8.48 23.74
C PHE A 141 11.81 -8.42 22.20
N LEU A 142 11.61 -9.55 21.57
CA LEU A 142 11.56 -9.65 20.11
C LEU A 142 10.38 -8.86 19.49
N ASP A 143 9.39 -8.46 20.30
CA ASP A 143 8.18 -7.74 19.92
C ASP A 143 8.09 -6.31 20.48
N MET A 144 9.23 -5.69 20.79
CA MET A 144 9.32 -4.32 21.37
C MET A 144 8.46 -3.30 20.63
N ASP A 145 8.42 -3.40 19.30
CA ASP A 145 7.65 -2.47 18.48
C ASP A 145 6.12 -2.69 18.51
N SER A 146 5.68 -3.72 19.22
CA SER A 146 4.26 -4.05 19.44
C SER A 146 3.79 -3.80 20.86
N ARG A 147 4.67 -3.32 21.74
CA ARG A 147 4.39 -3.06 23.16
C ARG A 147 4.19 -1.59 23.44
N ILE A 148 3.28 -1.32 24.38
CA ILE A 148 3.03 -0.01 24.95
C ILE A 148 2.83 -0.16 26.46
N SER A 149 3.21 0.88 27.21
CA SER A 149 2.88 1.02 28.63
C SER A 149 2.15 2.33 28.86
N ALA A 150 1.19 2.32 29.79
CA ALA A 150 0.45 3.49 30.23
C ALA A 150 0.97 3.93 31.61
N GLY A 151 1.28 5.19 31.75
CA GLY A 151 1.58 5.82 33.05
C GLY A 151 0.32 5.98 33.90
N PRO A 152 0.47 6.54 35.11
CA PRO A 152 -0.66 6.84 35.97
C PRO A 152 -1.59 7.89 35.33
N CYS A 153 -2.90 7.74 35.56
CA CYS A 153 -3.88 8.71 35.12
C CYS A 153 -3.86 9.94 36.01
N GLN A 154 -3.58 11.10 35.47
CA GLN A 154 -3.49 12.39 36.18
C GLN A 154 -4.76 13.17 35.89
N ASP A 155 -5.47 13.57 36.95
CA ASP A 155 -6.72 14.30 36.83
C ASP A 155 -6.49 15.72 36.31
N PHE A 156 -7.40 16.22 35.52
CA PHE A 156 -7.45 17.61 35.08
C PHE A 156 -8.89 18.05 34.84
N LYS A 157 -9.15 19.36 34.97
CA LYS A 157 -10.50 19.89 34.89
C LYS A 157 -10.82 20.40 33.48
N ASP A 158 -10.26 21.53 33.11
CA ASP A 158 -10.60 22.21 31.86
C ASP A 158 -9.46 22.13 30.84
N ARG A 159 -8.23 22.26 31.31
CA ARG A 159 -7.03 22.19 30.48
C ARG A 159 -5.81 21.76 31.29
N VAL A 160 -4.83 21.20 30.60
CA VAL A 160 -3.49 20.92 31.13
C VAL A 160 -2.43 21.30 30.11
N VAL A 161 -1.34 21.90 30.56
CA VAL A 161 -0.19 22.24 29.73
C VAL A 161 0.73 21.02 29.63
N LEU A 162 1.08 20.64 28.42
CA LEU A 162 1.93 19.49 28.12
C LEU A 162 3.38 19.95 27.87
N ASP A 163 4.08 20.30 28.94
CA ASP A 163 5.46 20.81 28.84
C ASP A 163 6.52 19.74 28.68
N LYS A 164 6.21 18.50 29.05
CA LYS A 164 7.15 17.37 28.97
C LYS A 164 7.40 16.99 27.51
N LYS A 165 8.63 17.22 27.03
CA LYS A 165 9.06 16.93 25.66
C LYS A 165 8.97 15.45 25.26
N ASP A 166 9.00 14.55 26.23
CA ASP A 166 9.03 13.11 26.00
C ASP A 166 7.64 12.49 25.86
N VAL A 167 6.58 13.24 26.18
CA VAL A 167 5.21 12.80 26.01
C VAL A 167 4.80 13.00 24.54
N GLN A 168 4.67 11.90 23.81
CA GLN A 168 4.21 11.89 22.40
C GLN A 168 2.81 11.36 22.22
N VAL A 169 2.29 10.60 23.19
CA VAL A 169 0.98 9.97 23.13
C VAL A 169 0.29 10.06 24.47
N LEU A 170 -0.98 10.42 24.44
CA LEU A 170 -1.85 10.48 25.61
C LEU A 170 -3.04 9.55 25.43
N LEU A 171 -3.45 8.93 26.52
CA LEU A 171 -4.79 8.35 26.70
C LEU A 171 -5.58 9.27 27.62
N VAL A 172 -6.73 9.76 27.16
CA VAL A 172 -7.67 10.52 28.00
C VAL A 172 -8.86 9.64 28.32
N THR A 173 -9.28 9.65 29.60
CA THR A 173 -10.47 8.97 30.07
C THR A 173 -11.33 9.97 30.84
N CYS A 174 -12.60 10.11 30.46
CA CYS A 174 -13.55 10.96 31.17
C CYS A 174 -14.70 10.12 31.75
N ARG A 175 -15.13 10.50 32.95
CA ARG A 175 -16.18 9.83 33.72
C ARG A 175 -17.28 10.83 34.07
N ASP A 176 -18.49 10.33 34.24
CA ASP A 176 -19.63 11.10 34.76
C ASP A 176 -19.64 11.10 36.31
N GLY A 177 -20.61 11.79 36.90
CA GLY A 177 -20.79 11.85 38.34
C GLY A 177 -21.07 10.52 39.06
N LYS A 178 -21.32 9.45 38.31
CA LYS A 178 -21.47 8.06 38.81
C LYS A 178 -20.18 7.25 38.57
N ALA A 179 -19.06 7.89 38.28
CA ALA A 179 -17.77 7.27 37.95
C ALA A 179 -17.79 6.36 36.72
N LYS A 180 -18.85 6.37 35.92
CA LYS A 180 -18.94 5.60 34.67
C LYS A 180 -18.06 6.24 33.59
N VAL A 181 -17.26 5.45 32.91
CA VAL A 181 -16.47 5.92 31.76
C VAL A 181 -17.42 6.25 30.58
N ILE A 182 -17.46 7.50 30.20
CA ILE A 182 -18.34 8.03 29.13
C ILE A 182 -17.57 8.43 27.86
N TYR A 183 -16.25 8.64 28.00
CA TYR A 183 -15.38 9.01 26.90
C TYR A 183 -13.96 8.45 27.11
N LYS A 184 -13.41 7.91 26.05
CA LYS A 184 -11.99 7.57 25.93
C LYS A 184 -11.47 8.02 24.58
N ASN A 185 -10.31 8.62 24.55
CA ASN A 185 -9.60 8.92 23.30
C ASN A 185 -8.09 8.94 23.51
N THR A 186 -7.36 8.70 22.44
CA THR A 186 -5.90 8.88 22.40
C THR A 186 -5.56 10.11 21.58
N HIS A 187 -4.48 10.78 21.93
CA HIS A 187 -3.98 11.95 21.20
C HIS A 187 -2.48 11.80 20.94
N SER A 188 -2.06 12.18 19.74
CA SER A 188 -0.64 12.43 19.43
C SER A 188 -0.24 13.82 19.90
N VAL A 189 1.00 13.98 20.37
CA VAL A 189 1.57 15.24 20.82
C VAL A 189 2.84 15.52 20.05
N ILE A 190 2.81 16.52 19.19
CA ILE A 190 3.97 16.96 18.40
C ILE A 190 4.60 18.17 19.10
N ASN A 191 5.57 17.91 19.97
CA ASN A 191 6.28 18.97 20.71
C ASN A 191 7.62 19.30 20.02
N PRO A 192 7.78 20.46 19.35
CA PRO A 192 9.00 20.84 18.63
C PRO A 192 10.27 20.87 19.49
N LYS A 193 10.13 21.03 20.82
CA LYS A 193 11.26 21.04 21.77
C LYS A 193 12.06 19.73 21.69
N ARG A 194 11.42 18.60 21.34
CA ARG A 194 12.06 17.28 21.22
C ARG A 194 13.13 17.25 20.13
N ALA A 195 12.78 17.62 18.90
CA ALA A 195 13.73 17.68 17.78
C ALA A 195 14.82 18.75 18.04
N ARG A 196 14.43 19.93 18.60
CA ARG A 196 15.37 21.02 18.92
C ARG A 196 16.45 20.58 19.89
N GLN A 197 16.12 19.81 20.92
CA GLN A 197 17.12 19.34 21.90
C GLN A 197 18.15 18.41 21.27
N ARG A 198 17.73 17.53 20.36
CA ARG A 198 18.66 16.68 19.59
C ARG A 198 19.67 17.52 18.81
N LEU A 199 19.22 18.63 18.21
CA LEU A 199 20.07 19.54 17.45
C LEU A 199 21.06 20.30 18.34
N LEU A 200 20.65 20.68 19.56
CA LEU A 200 21.53 21.34 20.53
C LEU A 200 22.63 20.40 21.06
N ASN A 201 22.33 19.11 21.20
CA ASN A 201 23.29 18.11 21.65
C ASN A 201 24.32 17.71 20.57
N LYS A 202 24.05 18.00 19.29
CA LYS A 202 25.01 17.85 18.17
C LYS A 202 25.74 19.18 17.92
N SER A 203 26.67 19.55 18.79
CA SER A 203 27.34 20.86 18.81
C SER A 203 28.35 21.11 17.67
N SER A 204 28.31 20.38 16.57
CA SER A 204 29.29 20.60 15.50
C SER A 204 28.78 20.15 14.14
N SER A 205 28.03 20.97 13.46
CA SER A 205 28.10 21.20 12.01
C SER A 205 26.88 21.96 11.52
N SER A 206 26.95 23.27 11.64
CA SER A 206 25.89 24.15 11.12
C SER A 206 26.17 24.49 9.65
N SER A 207 26.13 23.54 8.75
CA SER A 207 26.15 23.84 7.30
C SER A 207 24.88 24.53 6.80
N MET A 208 23.82 24.51 7.64
CA MET A 208 22.51 25.11 7.30
C MET A 208 22.30 26.56 7.81
N LYS A 209 23.33 27.23 8.35
CA LYS A 209 23.15 28.50 9.05
C LYS A 209 22.46 29.64 8.29
N ASN A 210 22.29 29.59 6.96
CA ASN A 210 21.65 30.69 6.21
C ASN A 210 20.93 30.26 4.90
N LYS A 211 20.59 28.99 4.70
CA LYS A 211 19.85 28.57 3.48
C LYS A 211 18.45 28.08 3.82
N LYS A 212 17.43 28.62 3.14
CA LYS A 212 16.06 28.06 3.22
C LYS A 212 16.09 26.65 2.63
N ALA A 213 15.87 25.64 3.48
CA ALA A 213 15.82 24.23 3.10
C ALA A 213 14.39 23.81 2.74
N LEU A 214 14.24 22.93 1.77
CA LEU A 214 12.95 22.38 1.35
C LEU A 214 12.54 21.26 2.30
N SER A 215 11.45 21.44 3.04
CA SER A 215 10.82 20.37 3.82
C SER A 215 10.18 19.33 2.90
N VAL A 216 10.00 18.11 3.39
CA VAL A 216 9.36 17.00 2.68
C VAL A 216 8.20 16.47 3.49
N LEU A 217 7.02 16.42 2.90
CA LEU A 217 5.84 15.76 3.48
C LEU A 217 5.30 14.74 2.49
N MET A 218 5.29 13.47 2.89
CA MET A 218 4.76 12.37 2.10
C MET A 218 3.48 11.84 2.73
N LEU A 219 2.39 11.82 1.98
CA LEU A 219 1.06 11.35 2.39
C LEU A 219 0.68 10.17 1.49
N GLY A 220 0.62 8.97 2.06
CA GLY A 220 0.34 7.76 1.31
C GLY A 220 -1.06 7.20 1.54
N LEU A 221 -1.63 6.63 0.47
CA LEU A 221 -2.83 5.80 0.49
C LEU A 221 -2.46 4.45 -0.12
N ASP A 222 -2.48 3.40 0.69
CA ASP A 222 -2.15 2.04 0.28
C ASP A 222 -3.10 1.50 -0.79
N SER A 223 -2.59 0.73 -1.73
CA SER A 223 -3.37 -0.05 -2.71
C SER A 223 -4.27 0.79 -3.64
N VAL A 224 -3.91 2.04 -3.95
CA VAL A 224 -4.71 2.92 -4.82
C VAL A 224 -4.01 3.16 -6.15
N SER A 225 -4.56 2.59 -7.23
CA SER A 225 -4.07 2.85 -8.57
C SER A 225 -4.38 4.27 -9.03
N ARG A 226 -3.67 4.74 -10.07
CA ARG A 226 -3.95 6.01 -10.72
C ARG A 226 -5.41 6.09 -11.21
N LEU A 227 -5.89 5.06 -11.90
CA LEU A 227 -7.27 5.03 -12.41
C LEU A 227 -8.29 4.98 -11.27
N ASN A 228 -7.99 4.21 -10.21
CA ASN A 228 -8.87 4.14 -9.04
C ASN A 228 -8.91 5.47 -8.27
N PHE A 229 -7.80 6.19 -8.18
CA PHE A 229 -7.77 7.52 -7.59
C PHE A 229 -8.69 8.49 -8.34
N HIS A 230 -8.65 8.49 -9.68
CA HIS A 230 -9.55 9.29 -10.51
C HIS A 230 -11.04 8.93 -10.31
N ARG A 231 -11.35 7.64 -10.07
CA ARG A 231 -12.73 7.19 -9.82
C ARG A 231 -13.24 7.54 -8.42
N THR A 232 -12.40 7.35 -7.42
CA THR A 232 -12.83 7.38 -6.02
C THR A 232 -12.52 8.68 -5.31
N MET A 233 -11.60 9.50 -5.85
CA MET A 233 -11.13 10.75 -5.26
C MET A 233 -11.27 11.95 -6.22
N PRO A 234 -12.44 12.16 -6.89
CA PRO A 234 -12.60 13.20 -7.89
C PRO A 234 -12.45 14.61 -7.33
N ALA A 235 -12.84 14.87 -6.08
CA ALA A 235 -12.63 16.18 -5.45
C ALA A 235 -11.14 16.46 -5.20
N ALA A 236 -10.36 15.44 -4.85
CA ALA A 236 -8.91 15.56 -4.72
C ALA A 236 -8.25 15.81 -6.09
N CYS A 237 -8.69 15.10 -7.15
CA CYS A 237 -8.21 15.35 -8.51
C CYS A 237 -8.48 16.81 -8.96
N ALA A 238 -9.69 17.31 -8.70
CA ALA A 238 -10.06 18.70 -9.02
C ALA A 238 -9.19 19.70 -8.23
N TYR A 239 -9.00 19.46 -6.93
CA TYR A 239 -8.12 20.31 -6.10
C TYR A 239 -6.67 20.31 -6.61
N PHE A 240 -6.13 19.16 -7.00
CA PHE A 240 -4.78 19.06 -7.54
C PHE A 240 -4.63 19.79 -8.87
N ALA A 241 -5.61 19.66 -9.76
CA ALA A 241 -5.62 20.35 -11.04
C ALA A 241 -5.72 21.89 -10.86
N GLU A 242 -6.64 22.35 -10.00
CA GLU A 242 -6.82 23.77 -9.67
C GLU A 242 -5.55 24.41 -9.10
N ARG A 243 -4.85 23.69 -8.25
CA ARG A 243 -3.64 24.17 -7.54
C ARG A 243 -2.35 23.97 -8.32
N GLY A 244 -2.38 23.29 -9.48
CA GLY A 244 -1.19 23.05 -10.31
C GLY A 244 -0.25 22.01 -9.72
N TRP A 245 -0.78 20.96 -9.06
CA TRP A 245 0.00 19.79 -8.69
C TRP A 245 0.41 19.03 -9.94
N ILE A 246 1.55 18.38 -9.87
CA ILE A 246 2.12 17.64 -10.99
C ILE A 246 1.82 16.16 -10.77
N GLU A 247 1.14 15.52 -11.74
CA GLU A 247 0.86 14.09 -11.76
C GLU A 247 1.96 13.36 -12.53
N LEU A 248 2.58 12.34 -11.95
CA LEU A 248 3.45 11.41 -12.68
C LEU A 248 2.60 10.29 -13.30
N ARG A 249 2.14 10.50 -14.53
CA ARG A 249 1.21 9.59 -15.21
C ARG A 249 1.83 8.23 -15.55
N GLY A 250 3.14 8.21 -15.78
CA GLY A 250 3.93 7.01 -16.06
C GLY A 250 4.62 6.40 -14.84
N TYR A 251 4.11 6.64 -13.61
CA TYR A 251 4.68 6.05 -12.40
C TYR A 251 4.28 4.59 -12.27
N ASN A 252 5.26 3.68 -12.34
CA ASN A 252 5.08 2.23 -12.31
C ASN A 252 5.76 1.63 -11.07
N LYS A 253 5.06 0.76 -10.35
CA LYS A 253 5.60 0.02 -9.20
C LYS A 253 6.75 -0.91 -9.61
N MET A 254 7.56 -1.34 -8.63
CA MET A 254 8.68 -2.23 -8.90
C MET A 254 8.62 -3.59 -8.18
N GLY A 255 7.65 -3.79 -7.27
CA GLY A 255 7.52 -5.01 -6.46
C GLY A 255 6.07 -5.37 -6.15
N ASP A 256 5.84 -6.55 -5.54
CA ASP A 256 4.51 -7.14 -5.35
C ASP A 256 3.59 -6.31 -4.45
N ASN A 257 4.09 -5.87 -3.28
CA ASN A 257 3.30 -5.26 -2.23
C ASN A 257 3.97 -4.00 -1.68
N THR A 258 3.40 -3.43 -0.62
CA THR A 258 3.84 -2.19 0.03
C THR A 258 5.32 -2.19 0.39
N PHE A 259 5.82 -3.28 0.99
CA PHE A 259 7.18 -3.29 1.53
C PHE A 259 8.26 -3.07 0.46
N PRO A 260 8.34 -3.84 -0.66
CA PRO A 260 9.38 -3.61 -1.67
C PRO A 260 9.28 -2.23 -2.33
N ASN A 261 8.07 -1.72 -2.57
CA ASN A 261 7.89 -0.40 -3.19
C ASN A 261 8.30 0.74 -2.26
N LEU A 262 7.94 0.68 -0.97
CA LEU A 262 8.38 1.67 0.00
C LEU A 262 9.87 1.54 0.36
N MET A 263 10.44 0.33 0.38
CA MET A 263 11.88 0.16 0.54
C MET A 263 12.66 0.79 -0.62
N ALA A 264 12.16 0.68 -1.85
CA ALA A 264 12.76 1.36 -2.99
C ALA A 264 12.74 2.89 -2.83
N ILE A 265 11.61 3.47 -2.36
CA ILE A 265 11.48 4.91 -2.08
C ILE A 265 12.37 5.36 -0.92
N LEU A 266 12.47 4.56 0.14
CA LEU A 266 13.11 4.98 1.39
C LEU A 266 14.59 4.60 1.48
N THR A 267 15.06 3.65 0.68
CA THR A 267 16.44 3.14 0.74
C THR A 267 17.16 3.09 -0.61
N GLY A 268 16.44 3.20 -1.72
CA GLY A 268 16.98 2.98 -3.07
C GLY A 268 17.38 1.53 -3.35
N GLN A 269 16.93 0.57 -2.55
CA GLN A 269 17.26 -0.85 -2.67
C GLN A 269 16.09 -1.64 -3.22
N ASN A 270 16.35 -2.68 -3.99
CA ASN A 270 15.35 -3.67 -4.34
C ASN A 270 15.13 -4.67 -3.19
N GLU A 271 14.10 -5.51 -3.29
CA GLU A 271 13.73 -6.46 -2.23
C GLU A 271 14.88 -7.43 -1.89
N THR A 272 15.58 -7.96 -2.88
CA THR A 272 16.72 -8.87 -2.67
C THR A 272 17.84 -8.19 -1.89
N THR A 273 18.26 -7.01 -2.30
CA THR A 273 19.31 -6.24 -1.60
C THR A 273 18.87 -5.82 -0.20
N SER A 274 17.61 -5.44 -0.05
CA SER A 274 17.03 -5.09 1.25
C SER A 274 17.02 -6.30 2.20
N ASN A 275 16.64 -7.49 1.72
CA ASN A 275 16.64 -8.71 2.53
C ASN A 275 18.04 -9.16 2.91
N LEU A 276 19.02 -8.97 2.03
CA LEU A 276 20.43 -9.30 2.34
C LEU A 276 21.04 -8.34 3.37
N ARG A 277 20.70 -7.07 3.31
CA ARG A 277 21.32 -6.03 4.13
C ARG A 277 20.61 -5.79 5.44
N CYS A 278 19.27 -5.88 5.44
CA CYS A 278 18.43 -5.62 6.61
C CYS A 278 17.17 -6.49 6.54
N ASP A 279 17.32 -7.79 6.76
CA ASP A 279 16.17 -8.71 6.76
C ASP A 279 15.12 -8.26 7.79
N ALA A 280 14.06 -7.65 7.32
CA ALA A 280 13.00 -7.08 8.17
C ALA A 280 12.29 -8.12 9.05
N LYS A 281 12.47 -9.41 8.80
CA LYS A 281 11.94 -10.51 9.61
C LYS A 281 12.75 -10.73 10.89
N LEU A 282 14.01 -10.28 10.90
CA LEU A 282 14.90 -10.39 12.05
C LEU A 282 14.84 -9.13 12.92
N PRO A 283 14.83 -9.26 14.26
CA PRO A 283 14.91 -8.12 15.17
C PRO A 283 16.19 -7.31 14.95
N TYR A 284 16.13 -6.01 15.21
CA TYR A 284 17.25 -5.04 15.11
C TYR A 284 17.74 -4.73 13.70
N THR A 285 17.44 -5.55 12.69
CA THR A 285 18.00 -5.36 11.35
C THR A 285 17.45 -4.11 10.66
N LEU A 286 16.15 -3.80 10.84
CA LEU A 286 15.56 -2.58 10.31
C LEU A 286 16.16 -1.29 10.89
N ASP A 287 16.67 -1.32 12.11
CA ASP A 287 17.33 -0.17 12.74
C ASP A 287 18.64 0.22 12.01
N HIS A 288 19.22 -0.71 11.26
CA HIS A 288 20.46 -0.54 10.47
C HIS A 288 20.21 -0.39 8.97
N CYS A 289 18.96 -0.47 8.52
CA CYS A 289 18.60 -0.16 7.14
C CYS A 289 18.95 1.29 6.82
N PRO A 290 19.50 1.58 5.63
CA PRO A 290 19.88 2.94 5.24
C PRO A 290 18.64 3.78 4.86
N MET A 291 17.68 3.91 5.78
CA MET A 291 16.50 4.71 5.57
C MET A 291 16.85 6.18 5.38
N ILE A 292 16.39 6.79 4.32
CA ILE A 292 16.76 8.17 3.95
C ILE A 292 16.39 9.20 5.04
N TRP A 293 15.37 8.94 5.85
CA TRP A 293 15.04 9.82 6.97
C TRP A 293 16.13 9.93 8.03
N TYR A 294 17.04 8.94 8.15
CA TYR A 294 18.21 9.07 9.02
C TYR A 294 19.16 10.14 8.50
N ASN A 295 19.40 10.18 7.18
CA ASN A 295 20.23 11.18 6.55
C ASN A 295 19.64 12.59 6.69
N PHE A 296 18.31 12.74 6.50
CA PHE A 296 17.61 14.00 6.78
C PHE A 296 17.75 14.42 8.24
N ARG A 297 17.55 13.49 9.17
CA ARG A 297 17.75 13.74 10.61
C ARG A 297 19.17 14.20 10.94
N ASP A 298 20.16 13.61 10.27
CA ASP A 298 21.58 13.91 10.53
C ASP A 298 21.97 15.33 10.11
N VAL A 299 21.36 15.89 9.08
CA VAL A 299 21.55 17.28 8.66
C VAL A 299 20.58 18.27 9.31
N GLY A 300 19.79 17.84 10.30
CA GLY A 300 19.02 18.74 11.15
C GLY A 300 17.52 18.83 10.87
N TYR A 301 16.99 18.00 9.97
CA TYR A 301 15.53 17.92 9.81
C TYR A 301 14.87 17.27 11.03
N ALA A 302 13.71 17.77 11.40
CA ALA A 302 12.80 17.03 12.27
C ALA A 302 12.16 15.90 11.45
N THR A 303 12.10 14.70 12.01
CA THR A 303 11.62 13.52 11.27
C THR A 303 10.39 12.89 11.92
N ALA A 304 9.41 12.47 11.11
CA ALA A 304 8.21 11.78 11.56
C ALA A 304 7.85 10.58 10.69
N TYR A 305 7.30 9.54 11.30
CA TYR A 305 6.74 8.38 10.64
C TYR A 305 5.51 7.84 11.38
N ALA A 306 4.43 7.55 10.61
CA ALA A 306 3.20 6.96 11.13
C ALA A 306 2.44 6.16 10.07
N GLU A 307 1.77 5.07 10.50
CA GLU A 307 0.77 4.31 9.73
C GLU A 307 -0.48 4.06 10.58
N ASP A 308 -1.66 3.97 9.96
CA ASP A 308 -2.95 3.92 10.66
C ASP A 308 -3.44 2.51 11.06
N GLN A 309 -2.71 1.44 10.71
CA GLN A 309 -3.06 0.05 11.06
C GLN A 309 -1.84 -0.67 11.63
N ALA A 310 -1.84 -0.96 12.92
CA ALA A 310 -0.69 -1.55 13.58
C ALA A 310 -0.35 -2.97 13.08
N GLY A 311 -1.36 -3.75 12.69
CA GLY A 311 -1.21 -5.16 12.29
C GLY A 311 -0.71 -5.37 10.88
N ILE A 312 -1.03 -4.44 9.97
CA ILE A 312 -0.67 -4.55 8.53
C ILE A 312 0.32 -3.47 8.10
N SER A 313 0.91 -2.73 9.04
CA SER A 313 1.89 -1.70 8.72
C SER A 313 3.13 -2.28 8.03
N THR A 314 3.73 -1.48 7.16
CA THR A 314 4.82 -1.84 6.24
C THR A 314 5.95 -2.62 6.91
N PHE A 315 6.38 -2.17 8.09
CA PHE A 315 7.54 -2.73 8.81
C PHE A 315 7.17 -3.70 9.93
N ASN A 316 5.88 -4.03 10.13
CA ASN A 316 5.43 -4.90 11.21
C ASN A 316 4.55 -6.06 10.75
N ASN A 317 4.00 -6.00 9.52
CA ASN A 317 3.26 -7.14 8.96
C ASN A 317 4.25 -8.27 8.61
N VAL A 318 4.23 -9.35 9.41
CA VAL A 318 5.16 -10.50 9.28
C VAL A 318 6.64 -10.08 9.41
N LYS A 319 6.91 -8.94 10.06
CA LYS A 319 8.24 -8.35 10.25
C LYS A 319 8.42 -7.95 11.73
N ALA A 320 9.68 -7.79 12.14
CA ALA A 320 10.01 -7.50 13.54
C ALA A 320 9.74 -6.05 13.96
N GLY A 321 9.67 -5.12 12.98
CA GLY A 321 9.58 -3.69 13.29
C GLY A 321 10.90 -3.08 13.74
N PHE A 322 10.83 -1.86 14.24
CA PHE A 322 12.00 -1.12 14.73
C PHE A 322 12.22 -1.34 16.23
N MET A 323 13.42 -1.72 16.63
CA MET A 323 13.76 -1.86 18.04
C MET A 323 14.01 -0.49 18.68
N LYS A 324 14.52 0.48 17.94
CA LYS A 324 14.64 1.89 18.32
C LYS A 324 13.67 2.74 17.50
N PRO A 325 13.12 3.85 18.06
CA PRO A 325 12.30 4.76 17.24
C PRO A 325 13.08 5.25 16.01
N PRO A 326 12.58 4.98 14.78
CA PRO A 326 13.32 5.32 13.55
C PRO A 326 13.35 6.83 13.29
N THR A 327 12.40 7.59 13.83
CA THR A 327 12.24 9.03 13.65
C THR A 327 12.06 9.76 14.97
N ASP A 328 12.21 11.09 14.97
CA ASP A 328 11.98 11.91 16.18
C ASP A 328 10.55 11.75 16.70
N TYR A 329 9.59 11.69 15.80
CA TYR A 329 8.17 11.45 16.08
C TYR A 329 7.76 10.12 15.43
N TYR A 330 7.86 9.06 16.21
CA TYR A 330 7.44 7.73 15.81
C TYR A 330 6.08 7.41 16.44
N LEU A 331 5.02 7.48 15.61
CA LEU A 331 3.64 7.44 16.13
C LEU A 331 3.03 6.03 16.19
N ARG A 332 3.79 4.97 15.99
CA ARG A 332 3.28 3.61 16.17
C ARG A 332 2.69 3.37 17.56
N PRO A 333 3.26 3.86 18.70
CA PRO A 333 2.62 3.74 20.01
C PRO A 333 1.25 4.41 20.09
N TYR A 334 1.03 5.51 19.34
CA TYR A 334 -0.27 6.17 19.23
C TYR A 334 -1.33 5.27 18.59
N ILE A 335 -0.97 4.59 17.50
CA ILE A 335 -1.89 3.68 16.80
C ILE A 335 -2.13 2.42 17.63
N LEU A 336 -1.09 1.82 18.22
CA LEU A 336 -1.23 0.70 19.13
C LEU A 336 -2.16 1.01 20.32
N ALA A 337 -2.01 2.20 20.94
CA ALA A 337 -2.88 2.65 22.01
C ALA A 337 -4.32 2.83 21.53
N SER A 338 -4.51 3.45 20.35
CA SER A 338 -5.83 3.64 19.76
C SER A 338 -6.53 2.31 19.47
N GLU A 339 -5.81 1.32 18.97
CA GLU A 339 -6.37 0.00 18.64
C GLU A 339 -6.58 -0.91 19.85
N LYS A 340 -5.73 -0.80 20.90
CA LYS A 340 -5.78 -1.70 22.07
C LYS A 340 -6.63 -1.15 23.22
N LEU A 341 -6.69 0.18 23.39
CA LEU A 341 -7.28 0.81 24.58
C LEU A 341 -8.63 1.49 24.31
N LEU A 342 -9.01 1.66 23.04
CA LEU A 342 -10.28 2.25 22.63
C LEU A 342 -11.22 1.20 22.02
N PRO A 343 -12.53 1.41 22.06
CA PRO A 343 -13.48 0.62 21.24
C PRO A 343 -13.14 0.75 19.77
N THR A 344 -13.13 -0.35 19.03
CA THR A 344 -12.86 -0.37 17.60
C THR A 344 -14.08 -0.84 16.80
N ARG A 345 -14.29 -0.26 15.61
CA ARG A 345 -15.24 -0.74 14.61
C ARG A 345 -14.49 -1.06 13.32
N GLN A 346 -14.73 -2.27 12.82
CA GLN A 346 -14.12 -2.70 11.56
C GLN A 346 -14.97 -2.30 10.36
N ARG A 347 -14.30 -2.00 9.24
CA ARG A 347 -14.85 -1.89 7.90
C ARG A 347 -13.73 -2.26 6.92
N PHE A 348 -14.05 -2.95 5.83
CA PHE A 348 -13.06 -3.43 4.86
C PHE A 348 -11.94 -4.26 5.52
N ASN A 349 -12.28 -5.14 6.46
CA ASN A 349 -11.34 -5.94 7.25
C ASN A 349 -10.25 -5.14 8.00
N CYS A 350 -10.38 -3.81 8.07
CA CYS A 350 -9.49 -2.92 8.78
C CYS A 350 -10.19 -2.28 9.99
N LYS A 351 -9.44 -1.88 11.01
CA LYS A 351 -9.95 -1.07 12.11
C LYS A 351 -10.24 0.34 11.60
N HIS A 352 -11.44 0.53 11.09
CA HIS A 352 -11.88 1.77 10.46
C HIS A 352 -12.06 2.89 11.47
N CYS A 353 -12.71 2.59 12.62
CA CYS A 353 -12.82 3.50 13.74
C CYS A 353 -12.04 3.00 14.95
N THR A 354 -11.33 3.90 15.60
CA THR A 354 -10.70 3.69 16.90
C THR A 354 -11.17 4.77 17.88
N GLY A 355 -12.06 4.40 18.80
CA GLY A 355 -12.81 5.37 19.61
C GLY A 355 -13.66 6.29 18.73
N PRO A 356 -13.64 7.62 18.97
CA PRO A 356 -14.50 8.58 18.27
C PRO A 356 -13.95 9.00 16.89
N GLU A 357 -12.83 8.46 16.43
CA GLU A 357 -12.12 8.93 15.23
C GLU A 357 -11.89 7.81 14.21
N LEU A 358 -11.91 8.19 12.91
CA LEU A 358 -11.40 7.31 11.85
C LEU A 358 -9.90 7.10 12.03
N SER A 359 -9.42 5.90 11.76
CA SER A 359 -7.98 5.59 11.80
C SER A 359 -7.19 6.46 10.81
N VAL A 360 -7.72 6.66 9.60
CA VAL A 360 -7.12 7.57 8.60
C VAL A 360 -7.07 9.03 9.08
N ASP A 361 -8.11 9.52 9.78
CA ASP A 361 -8.08 10.88 10.34
C ASP A 361 -6.97 11.05 11.38
N ARG A 362 -6.68 10.02 12.18
CA ARG A 362 -5.58 10.07 13.16
C ARG A 362 -4.24 10.36 12.50
N ILE A 363 -3.98 9.71 11.38
CA ILE A 363 -2.71 9.86 10.66
C ILE A 363 -2.62 11.20 9.95
N PHE A 364 -3.66 11.62 9.25
CA PHE A 364 -3.61 12.91 8.54
C PHE A 364 -3.76 14.12 9.47
N ASN A 365 -4.40 13.98 10.64
CA ASN A 365 -4.31 14.99 11.70
C ASN A 365 -2.88 15.08 12.25
N ALA A 366 -2.24 13.94 12.51
CA ALA A 366 -0.85 13.94 13.00
C ALA A 366 0.12 14.50 11.93
N ALA A 367 -0.14 14.27 10.64
CA ALA A 367 0.61 14.87 9.55
C ALA A 367 0.46 16.40 9.51
N LEU A 368 -0.76 16.90 9.68
CA LEU A 368 -1.03 18.34 9.79
C LEU A 368 -0.33 18.95 11.02
N ASP A 369 -0.53 18.35 12.20
CA ASP A 369 0.09 18.81 13.46
C ASP A 369 1.61 18.85 13.37
N PHE A 370 2.22 17.82 12.73
CA PHE A 370 3.67 17.76 12.52
C PHE A 370 4.14 18.85 11.56
N SER A 371 3.55 18.92 10.38
CA SER A 371 4.01 19.87 9.35
C SER A 371 3.79 21.32 9.78
N GLU A 372 2.66 21.66 10.40
CA GLU A 372 2.41 22.96 11.01
C GLU A 372 3.45 23.30 12.10
N ALA A 373 3.80 22.33 12.96
CA ALA A 373 4.80 22.52 14.01
C ALA A 373 6.17 22.93 13.49
N PHE A 374 6.47 22.59 12.24
CA PHE A 374 7.77 22.80 11.62
C PHE A 374 7.73 23.76 10.42
N VAL A 375 6.65 24.51 10.19
CA VAL A 375 6.65 25.60 9.22
C VAL A 375 7.81 26.55 9.51
N GLY A 376 8.59 26.91 8.50
CA GLY A 376 9.81 27.72 8.62
C GLY A 376 11.04 26.97 9.15
N ARG A 377 10.94 25.66 9.40
CA ARG A 377 12.05 24.79 9.85
C ARG A 377 12.07 23.49 9.06
N PRO A 378 13.24 22.96 8.68
CA PRO A 378 13.32 21.78 7.85
C PRO A 378 12.74 20.55 8.56
N SER A 379 11.86 19.85 7.83
CA SER A 379 11.20 18.64 8.34
C SER A 379 11.03 17.59 7.23
N PHE A 380 11.01 16.32 7.64
CA PHE A 380 10.72 15.17 6.80
C PHE A 380 9.63 14.32 7.47
N GLY A 381 8.44 14.29 6.91
CA GLY A 381 7.30 13.52 7.41
C GLY A 381 6.85 12.46 6.42
N PHE A 382 6.64 11.22 6.90
CA PHE A 382 6.08 10.12 6.13
C PHE A 382 4.87 9.54 6.87
N PHE A 383 3.68 9.72 6.29
CA PHE A 383 2.39 9.33 6.88
C PHE A 383 1.62 8.46 5.91
N TRP A 384 1.23 7.26 6.34
CA TRP A 384 0.69 6.22 5.48
C TRP A 384 -0.65 5.68 5.99
N SER A 385 -1.67 5.66 5.14
CA SER A 385 -3.00 5.14 5.47
C SER A 385 -3.28 3.85 4.72
N ASN A 386 -3.69 2.82 5.48
CA ASN A 386 -4.10 1.51 5.02
C ASN A 386 -5.63 1.33 5.15
N SER A 387 -6.23 1.94 6.19
CA SER A 387 -7.55 1.57 6.72
C SER A 387 -8.72 1.78 5.75
N ILE A 388 -8.58 2.61 4.73
CA ILE A 388 -9.66 2.93 3.78
C ILE A 388 -9.47 2.28 2.41
N SER A 389 -8.29 1.75 2.11
CA SER A 389 -7.94 1.35 0.74
C SER A 389 -7.29 -0.03 0.62
N HIS A 390 -6.58 -0.52 1.66
CA HIS A 390 -5.84 -1.78 1.58
C HIS A 390 -6.69 -2.99 1.19
N GLU A 391 -7.92 -3.11 1.70
CA GLU A 391 -8.83 -4.23 1.45
C GLU A 391 -10.04 -3.84 0.58
N SER A 392 -10.10 -2.60 0.08
CA SER A 392 -11.25 -2.12 -0.70
C SER A 392 -10.84 -1.08 -1.74
N MET A 393 -11.04 -1.42 -3.01
CA MET A 393 -10.83 -0.46 -4.10
C MET A 393 -11.79 0.73 -4.06
N ASN A 394 -12.98 0.59 -3.45
CA ASN A 394 -14.00 1.63 -3.39
C ASN A 394 -13.91 2.49 -2.12
N GLY A 395 -13.21 2.01 -1.10
CA GLY A 395 -13.11 2.67 0.19
C GLY A 395 -12.60 4.10 0.17
N PRO A 396 -11.63 4.49 -0.68
CA PRO A 396 -11.18 5.89 -0.76
C PRO A 396 -12.31 6.89 -1.04
N SER A 397 -13.39 6.49 -1.73
CA SER A 397 -14.51 7.38 -2.08
C SER A 397 -15.26 7.96 -0.85
N LEU A 398 -15.21 7.27 0.30
CA LEU A 398 -15.77 7.80 1.55
C LEU A 398 -14.95 8.94 2.17
N TYR A 399 -13.71 9.09 1.75
CA TYR A 399 -12.76 10.03 2.36
C TYR A 399 -12.40 11.23 1.48
N ASP A 400 -12.79 11.27 0.22
CA ASP A 400 -12.39 12.26 -0.78
C ASP A 400 -12.54 13.71 -0.30
N ALA A 401 -13.73 14.15 0.06
CA ALA A 401 -13.96 15.52 0.54
C ALA A 401 -13.17 15.83 1.84
N ARG A 402 -13.02 14.85 2.73
CA ARG A 402 -12.26 14.99 3.98
C ARG A 402 -10.77 15.11 3.71
N PHE A 403 -10.26 14.37 2.72
CA PHE A 403 -8.87 14.49 2.30
C PHE A 403 -8.55 15.88 1.75
N VAL A 404 -9.42 16.41 0.88
CA VAL A 404 -9.30 17.81 0.40
C VAL A 404 -9.34 18.81 1.54
N ALA A 405 -10.22 18.60 2.53
CA ALA A 405 -10.26 19.49 3.71
C ALA A 405 -8.94 19.45 4.51
N LYS A 406 -8.26 18.29 4.60
CA LYS A 406 -6.93 18.20 5.22
C LYS A 406 -5.87 18.94 4.42
N LEU A 407 -5.87 18.80 3.09
CA LEU A 407 -4.92 19.52 2.22
C LEU A 407 -5.12 21.04 2.30
N ARG A 408 -6.37 21.50 2.34
CA ARG A 408 -6.68 22.93 2.56
C ARG A 408 -6.18 23.43 3.93
N ALA A 409 -6.40 22.65 4.99
CA ALA A 409 -5.89 23.01 6.31
C ALA A 409 -4.35 23.07 6.35
N MET A 410 -3.65 22.20 5.61
CA MET A 410 -2.19 22.27 5.45
C MET A 410 -1.76 23.52 4.68
N ASP A 411 -2.51 23.92 3.66
CA ASP A 411 -2.27 25.14 2.89
C ASP A 411 -2.46 26.39 3.78
N ASP A 412 -3.58 26.47 4.49
CA ASP A 412 -3.90 27.55 5.44
C ASP A 412 -2.85 27.68 6.56
N ALA A 413 -2.29 26.55 7.01
CA ALA A 413 -1.19 26.52 7.98
C ALA A 413 0.18 26.90 7.39
N GLY A 414 0.28 27.16 6.08
CA GLY A 414 1.51 27.56 5.40
C GLY A 414 2.46 26.39 5.05
N VAL A 415 2.04 25.14 5.20
CA VAL A 415 2.84 23.95 4.88
C VAL A 415 3.22 23.94 3.40
N MET A 416 2.27 24.31 2.52
CA MET A 416 2.48 24.35 1.07
C MET A 416 3.51 25.42 0.65
N ASN A 417 3.83 26.39 1.52
CA ASN A 417 4.82 27.42 1.26
C ASN A 417 6.25 26.99 1.59
N ASP A 418 6.44 25.90 2.34
CA ASP A 418 7.75 25.47 2.81
C ASP A 418 8.14 24.04 2.37
N SER A 419 7.16 23.25 1.94
CA SER A 419 7.34 21.82 1.74
C SER A 419 7.14 21.39 0.29
N MET A 420 7.96 20.47 -0.17
CA MET A 420 7.58 19.53 -1.20
C MET A 420 6.58 18.56 -0.58
N VAL A 421 5.36 18.55 -1.10
CA VAL A 421 4.31 17.63 -0.64
C VAL A 421 4.09 16.58 -1.71
N VAL A 422 4.21 15.32 -1.33
CA VAL A 422 4.00 14.16 -2.20
C VAL A 422 2.77 13.39 -1.71
N VAL A 423 1.81 13.18 -2.59
CA VAL A 423 0.65 12.32 -2.34
C VAL A 423 0.75 11.12 -3.28
N LEU A 424 0.82 9.90 -2.72
CA LEU A 424 1.21 8.73 -3.49
C LEU A 424 0.54 7.45 -3.01
N SER A 425 0.60 6.44 -3.85
CA SER A 425 0.39 5.03 -3.49
C SER A 425 1.61 4.18 -3.87
N ASP A 426 1.66 2.98 -3.35
CA ASP A 426 2.69 1.98 -3.58
C ASP A 426 2.37 1.01 -4.73
N HIS A 427 1.09 0.63 -4.88
CA HIS A 427 0.52 -0.23 -5.92
C HIS A 427 -1.00 0.00 -6.02
N GLY A 428 -1.66 -0.60 -7.01
CA GLY A 428 -3.10 -0.68 -7.06
C GLY A 428 -3.64 -1.90 -6.30
N MET A 429 -4.97 -2.15 -6.41
CA MET A 429 -5.61 -3.27 -5.72
C MET A 429 -5.03 -4.62 -6.16
N ARG A 430 -4.50 -5.38 -5.19
CA ARG A 430 -3.82 -6.66 -5.44
C ARG A 430 -4.77 -7.84 -5.54
N TYR A 431 -5.96 -7.75 -5.00
CA TYR A 431 -6.91 -8.84 -4.83
C TYR A 431 -8.30 -8.51 -5.38
N GLY A 432 -9.10 -9.55 -5.57
CA GLY A 432 -10.49 -9.45 -5.98
C GLY A 432 -10.70 -9.66 -7.48
N ASP A 433 -11.97 -9.78 -7.86
CA ASP A 433 -12.37 -10.20 -9.21
C ASP A 433 -11.98 -9.19 -10.31
N ILE A 434 -11.77 -7.92 -9.96
CA ILE A 434 -11.20 -6.94 -10.89
C ILE A 434 -9.85 -7.39 -11.45
N ARG A 435 -9.08 -8.19 -10.69
CA ARG A 435 -7.77 -8.73 -11.11
C ARG A 435 -7.85 -9.76 -12.24
N ASP A 436 -9.02 -10.34 -12.46
CA ASP A 436 -9.25 -11.23 -13.60
C ASP A 436 -9.37 -10.44 -14.92
N THR A 437 -9.61 -9.11 -14.87
CA THR A 437 -9.67 -8.23 -16.04
C THR A 437 -8.29 -7.68 -16.46
N PHE A 438 -8.17 -7.25 -17.73
CA PHE A 438 -6.97 -6.54 -18.19
C PHE A 438 -6.76 -5.22 -17.44
N VAL A 439 -7.83 -4.46 -17.21
CA VAL A 439 -7.76 -3.17 -16.51
C VAL A 439 -7.26 -3.36 -15.08
N GLY A 440 -7.77 -4.37 -14.35
CA GLY A 440 -7.32 -4.65 -13.00
C GLY A 440 -5.87 -5.13 -12.92
N TRP A 441 -5.40 -5.91 -13.92
CA TRP A 441 -3.99 -6.26 -14.06
C TRP A 441 -3.12 -5.02 -14.26
N TYR A 442 -3.58 -4.11 -15.10
CA TYR A 442 -2.88 -2.88 -15.47
C TYR A 442 -2.85 -1.87 -14.31
N GLU A 443 -4.01 -1.64 -13.69
CA GLU A 443 -4.16 -0.74 -12.56
C GLU A 443 -3.28 -1.12 -11.36
N GLU A 444 -3.16 -2.40 -11.09
CA GLU A 444 -2.40 -2.87 -9.94
C GLU A 444 -0.92 -2.46 -10.03
N ARG A 445 -0.41 -2.26 -11.24
CA ARG A 445 0.98 -1.88 -11.54
C ARG A 445 1.23 -0.38 -11.58
N LEU A 446 0.17 0.42 -11.72
CA LEU A 446 0.24 1.87 -11.88
C LEU A 446 -0.41 2.60 -10.70
N PRO A 447 0.30 2.76 -9.57
CA PRO A 447 -0.18 3.57 -8.47
C PRO A 447 -0.26 5.06 -8.85
N PHE A 448 -1.10 5.82 -8.16
CA PHE A 448 -1.15 7.27 -8.36
C PHE A 448 0.04 7.96 -7.69
N PHE A 449 0.48 9.09 -8.26
CA PHE A 449 1.55 9.91 -7.71
C PHE A 449 1.37 11.38 -8.08
N TYR A 450 1.23 12.23 -7.06
CA TYR A 450 1.15 13.69 -7.21
C TYR A 450 2.22 14.37 -6.39
N ILE A 451 2.78 15.47 -6.92
CA ILE A 451 3.82 16.26 -6.26
C ILE A 451 3.50 17.75 -6.34
N TRP A 452 3.66 18.42 -5.20
CA TRP A 452 3.61 19.87 -5.05
C TRP A 452 4.98 20.41 -4.72
N LEU A 453 5.34 21.55 -5.31
CA LEU A 453 6.54 22.32 -4.97
C LEU A 453 6.17 23.75 -4.58
N PRO A 454 6.73 24.31 -3.50
CA PRO A 454 6.47 25.69 -3.12
C PRO A 454 7.02 26.68 -4.15
N GLU A 455 6.37 27.82 -4.29
CA GLU A 455 6.69 28.82 -5.33
C GLU A 455 8.14 29.30 -5.26
N TRP A 456 8.67 29.55 -4.05
CA TRP A 456 10.07 29.97 -3.89
C TRP A 456 11.05 28.94 -4.44
N PHE A 457 10.75 27.63 -4.32
CA PHE A 457 11.62 26.58 -4.85
C PHE A 457 11.54 26.55 -6.37
N ARG A 458 10.34 26.66 -6.95
CA ARG A 458 10.14 26.72 -8.40
C ARG A 458 10.88 27.90 -9.02
N ARG A 459 10.81 29.09 -8.39
CA ARG A 459 11.50 30.30 -8.85
C ARG A 459 13.03 30.18 -8.75
N ARG A 460 13.54 29.53 -7.70
CA ARG A 460 15.00 29.36 -7.51
C ARG A 460 15.60 28.23 -8.34
N ASN A 461 14.77 27.28 -8.77
CA ASN A 461 15.18 26.09 -9.48
C ASN A 461 14.27 25.85 -10.70
N PRO A 462 14.23 26.79 -11.67
CA PRO A 462 13.32 26.68 -12.81
C PRO A 462 13.56 25.42 -13.65
N ASP A 463 14.84 25.00 -13.80
CA ASP A 463 15.20 23.78 -14.54
C ASP A 463 14.66 22.50 -13.85
N ALA A 464 14.70 22.46 -12.51
CA ALA A 464 14.14 21.34 -11.74
C ALA A 464 12.61 21.27 -11.89
N TYR A 465 11.94 22.42 -11.93
CA TYR A 465 10.50 22.48 -12.14
C TYR A 465 10.13 22.10 -13.58
N ALA A 466 10.87 22.61 -14.57
CA ALA A 466 10.69 22.23 -15.98
C ALA A 466 10.91 20.72 -16.21
N ALA A 467 11.95 20.16 -15.59
CA ALA A 467 12.20 18.71 -15.63
C ALA A 467 11.04 17.91 -15.07
N LEU A 468 10.47 18.34 -13.93
CA LEU A 468 9.33 17.65 -13.32
C LEU A 468 8.08 17.71 -14.21
N LEU A 469 7.84 18.83 -14.92
CA LEU A 469 6.77 18.95 -15.91
C LEU A 469 6.98 17.97 -17.09
N VAL A 470 8.21 17.82 -17.57
CA VAL A 470 8.53 16.82 -18.62
C VAL A 470 8.30 15.40 -18.12
N ASN A 471 8.64 15.13 -16.87
CA ASN A 471 8.56 13.80 -16.28
C ASN A 471 7.13 13.32 -16.01
N GLN A 472 6.11 14.18 -16.13
CA GLN A 472 4.70 13.78 -16.05
C GLN A 472 4.36 12.66 -17.05
N ASP A 473 4.96 12.72 -18.24
CA ASP A 473 4.70 11.79 -19.35
C ASP A 473 5.88 10.86 -19.64
N ARG A 474 6.73 10.63 -18.61
CA ARG A 474 7.84 9.70 -18.69
C ARG A 474 7.60 8.49 -17.78
N LEU A 475 8.21 7.37 -18.16
CA LEU A 475 8.27 6.21 -17.27
C LEU A 475 9.11 6.57 -16.06
N THR A 476 8.50 6.48 -14.88
CA THR A 476 9.15 6.72 -13.59
C THR A 476 8.88 5.56 -12.63
N SER A 477 9.70 5.43 -11.59
CA SER A 477 9.63 4.34 -10.63
C SER A 477 9.90 4.81 -9.19
N PRO A 478 9.67 3.98 -8.17
CA PRO A 478 10.02 4.27 -6.77
C PRO A 478 11.48 4.71 -6.57
N TYR A 479 12.40 4.23 -7.40
CA TYR A 479 13.83 4.61 -7.33
C TYR A 479 14.08 6.06 -7.75
N ASP A 480 13.32 6.59 -8.72
CA ASP A 480 13.43 8.01 -9.09
C ASP A 480 12.94 8.92 -7.96
N VAL A 481 11.94 8.46 -7.21
CA VAL A 481 11.48 9.15 -6.00
C VAL A 481 12.60 9.18 -4.95
N TYR A 482 13.27 8.06 -4.71
CA TYR A 482 14.44 8.00 -3.82
C TYR A 482 15.54 8.98 -4.26
N GLU A 483 15.90 8.98 -5.55
CA GLU A 483 16.91 9.90 -6.09
C GLU A 483 16.47 11.36 -5.97
N THR A 484 15.17 11.65 -6.03
CA THR A 484 14.63 12.99 -5.79
C THR A 484 14.77 13.39 -4.32
N LEU A 485 14.47 12.48 -3.40
CA LEU A 485 14.71 12.71 -1.96
C LEU A 485 16.21 12.93 -1.68
N ARG A 486 17.10 12.19 -2.35
CA ARG A 486 18.54 12.43 -2.28
C ARG A 486 18.95 13.82 -2.79
N ASP A 487 18.35 14.27 -3.88
CA ASP A 487 18.60 15.62 -4.43
C ASP A 487 18.16 16.71 -3.44
N VAL A 488 16.98 16.58 -2.84
CA VAL A 488 16.52 17.46 -1.76
C VAL A 488 17.52 17.48 -0.59
N LEU A 489 17.96 16.30 -0.16
CA LEU A 489 18.94 16.14 0.92
C LEU A 489 20.29 16.81 0.57
N GLN A 490 20.79 16.62 -0.65
CA GLN A 490 22.04 17.23 -1.13
C GLN A 490 21.96 18.76 -1.16
N ARG A 491 20.84 19.33 -1.60
CA ARG A 491 20.57 20.78 -1.54
C ARG A 491 20.60 21.33 -0.11
N ALA A 492 20.24 20.48 0.87
CA ALA A 492 20.35 20.81 2.30
C ALA A 492 21.76 20.53 2.89
N GLY A 493 22.73 20.11 2.08
CA GLY A 493 24.10 19.82 2.52
C GLY A 493 24.32 18.41 3.06
N GLY A 494 23.33 17.51 2.91
CA GLY A 494 23.43 16.11 3.30
C GLY A 494 23.87 15.19 2.17
N GLN A 495 24.11 13.93 2.51
CA GLN A 495 24.46 12.89 1.55
C GLN A 495 23.74 11.58 1.91
N ALA A 496 23.35 10.83 0.87
CA ALA A 496 22.89 9.46 0.97
C ALA A 496 23.47 8.64 -0.20
N PRO A 497 23.61 7.32 -0.07
CA PRO A 497 24.09 6.47 -1.16
C PRO A 497 23.20 6.60 -2.40
N ILE A 498 23.77 6.35 -3.58
CA ILE A 498 22.98 6.21 -4.81
C ILE A 498 22.10 4.94 -4.74
N SER A 499 21.00 4.93 -5.50
CA SER A 499 20.16 3.74 -5.60
C SER A 499 20.94 2.55 -6.14
N THR A 500 20.97 1.45 -5.38
CA THR A 500 21.56 0.17 -5.82
C THR A 500 20.55 -0.69 -6.58
N GLY A 501 19.24 -0.46 -6.35
CA GLY A 501 18.16 -1.16 -7.05
C GLY A 501 17.96 -0.68 -8.48
N CYS A 502 18.36 0.57 -8.77
CA CYS A 502 18.32 1.16 -10.12
C CYS A 502 19.47 2.18 -10.31
N PRO A 503 20.64 1.75 -10.76
CA PRO A 503 21.78 2.66 -10.99
C PRO A 503 21.53 3.72 -12.08
N LEU A 504 20.59 3.48 -13.00
CA LEU A 504 20.22 4.41 -14.09
C LEU A 504 19.09 5.37 -13.69
N CYS A 505 18.50 5.19 -12.52
CA CYS A 505 17.46 6.09 -12.01
C CYS A 505 18.07 7.42 -11.58
N SER A 506 17.29 8.48 -11.71
CA SER A 506 17.75 9.84 -11.41
C SER A 506 16.66 10.65 -10.74
N SER A 507 17.06 11.76 -10.11
CA SER A 507 16.11 12.71 -9.52
C SER A 507 15.10 13.19 -10.56
N LEU A 508 13.82 13.27 -10.17
CA LEU A 508 12.75 13.86 -10.96
C LEU A 508 12.96 15.36 -11.25
N PHE A 509 13.93 15.99 -10.58
CA PHE A 509 14.40 17.35 -10.88
C PHE A 509 15.39 17.38 -12.06
N LYS A 510 15.58 16.26 -12.73
CA LYS A 510 16.29 16.12 -14.01
C LYS A 510 15.36 15.50 -15.03
N PRO A 511 15.43 15.88 -16.30
CA PRO A 511 14.60 15.25 -17.32
C PRO A 511 14.96 13.75 -17.44
N THR A 512 13.96 12.90 -17.29
CA THR A 512 14.08 11.46 -17.54
C THR A 512 14.21 11.24 -19.05
N SER A 513 15.07 10.31 -19.46
CA SER A 513 15.28 9.98 -20.89
C SER A 513 13.94 9.66 -21.59
N MET A 514 13.79 10.19 -22.80
CA MET A 514 12.66 9.86 -23.66
C MET A 514 12.64 8.37 -24.04
N GLU A 515 13.81 7.78 -24.27
CA GLU A 515 14.01 6.39 -24.70
C GLU A 515 14.17 5.43 -23.51
N ARG A 516 13.43 5.67 -22.41
CA ARG A 516 13.51 4.86 -21.21
C ARG A 516 12.53 3.70 -21.23
N GLY A 517 13.02 2.47 -21.01
CA GLY A 517 12.24 1.26 -20.79
C GLY A 517 12.20 0.84 -19.32
N CYS A 518 11.45 -0.24 -19.03
CA CYS A 518 11.30 -0.76 -17.67
C CYS A 518 12.65 -1.16 -17.03
N ARG A 519 13.55 -1.76 -17.79
CA ARG A 519 14.88 -2.16 -17.33
C ARG A 519 15.69 -0.94 -16.85
N ASP A 520 15.63 0.16 -17.60
CA ASP A 520 16.30 1.40 -17.26
C ASP A 520 15.71 2.06 -16.00
N ALA A 521 14.45 1.74 -15.67
CA ALA A 521 13.72 2.20 -14.49
C ALA A 521 13.80 1.25 -13.28
N GLY A 522 14.58 0.16 -13.37
CA GLY A 522 14.71 -0.84 -12.32
C GLY A 522 13.44 -1.70 -12.11
N ILE A 523 12.55 -1.75 -13.12
CA ILE A 523 11.30 -2.49 -13.08
C ILE A 523 11.48 -3.83 -13.78
N SER A 524 11.22 -4.93 -13.07
CA SER A 524 11.30 -6.26 -13.68
C SER A 524 10.17 -6.50 -14.69
N PRO A 525 10.35 -7.42 -15.65
CA PRO A 525 9.34 -7.71 -16.68
C PRO A 525 7.96 -8.04 -16.11
N HIS A 526 7.87 -8.67 -14.94
CA HIS A 526 6.61 -9.02 -14.29
C HIS A 526 5.77 -7.79 -13.89
N TRP A 527 6.42 -6.71 -13.50
CA TRP A 527 5.78 -5.48 -13.05
C TRP A 527 5.67 -4.41 -14.14
N CYS A 528 6.29 -4.64 -15.28
CA CYS A 528 6.39 -3.68 -16.38
C CYS A 528 5.05 -3.52 -17.11
N THR A 529 4.57 -2.27 -17.26
CA THR A 529 3.38 -1.92 -18.06
C THR A 529 3.70 -1.43 -19.46
N CYS A 530 5.00 -1.30 -19.78
CA CYS A 530 5.47 -0.86 -21.10
C CYS A 530 5.43 -1.96 -22.17
N VAL A 531 5.33 -3.22 -21.73
CA VAL A 531 5.43 -4.38 -22.62
C VAL A 531 4.06 -4.80 -23.16
N GLY A 532 4.03 -5.22 -24.42
CA GLY A 532 2.88 -5.90 -25.00
C GLY A 532 2.86 -7.38 -24.63
N PHE A 533 1.72 -8.00 -24.90
CA PHE A 533 1.52 -9.42 -24.74
C PHE A 533 0.93 -10.02 -26.01
N GLU A 534 1.45 -11.19 -26.40
CA GLU A 534 0.80 -12.05 -27.38
C GLU A 534 0.17 -13.25 -26.69
N SER A 535 -1.02 -13.68 -27.12
CA SER A 535 -1.59 -14.95 -26.67
C SER A 535 -0.64 -16.09 -27.01
N TYR A 536 -0.42 -16.98 -26.05
CA TYR A 536 0.38 -18.17 -26.29
C TYR A 536 -0.48 -19.42 -26.18
N ASN A 537 -0.16 -20.46 -26.97
CA ASN A 537 -0.96 -21.67 -27.02
C ASN A 537 -0.88 -22.43 -25.69
N LYS A 538 -2.01 -22.56 -24.98
CA LYS A 538 -2.09 -23.28 -23.70
C LYS A 538 -1.77 -24.78 -23.83
N SER A 539 -1.93 -25.36 -25.02
CA SER A 539 -1.67 -26.78 -25.32
C SER A 539 -0.22 -27.07 -25.68
N ASP A 540 0.64 -26.04 -25.74
CA ASP A 540 2.06 -26.21 -25.97
C ASP A 540 2.68 -26.99 -24.79
N PRO A 541 3.46 -28.08 -25.05
CA PRO A 541 4.15 -28.84 -23.99
C PRO A 541 4.97 -27.98 -23.03
N ILE A 542 5.62 -26.92 -23.54
CA ILE A 542 6.39 -25.95 -22.72
C ILE A 542 5.51 -25.34 -21.63
N VAL A 543 4.24 -25.08 -21.93
CA VAL A 543 3.30 -24.45 -21.02
C VAL A 543 2.92 -25.39 -19.87
N SER A 544 2.61 -26.64 -20.18
CA SER A 544 2.27 -27.65 -19.18
C SER A 544 3.47 -27.99 -18.29
N GLU A 545 4.67 -28.05 -18.87
CA GLU A 545 5.92 -28.27 -18.16
C GLU A 545 6.21 -27.11 -17.19
N GLY A 546 6.11 -25.86 -17.65
CA GLY A 546 6.31 -24.67 -16.78
C GLY A 546 5.30 -24.62 -15.63
N ALA A 547 4.01 -24.93 -15.89
CA ALA A 547 3.01 -24.99 -14.85
C ALA A 547 3.31 -26.10 -13.81
N SER A 548 3.81 -27.26 -14.24
CA SER A 548 4.20 -28.35 -13.37
C SER A 548 5.42 -27.99 -12.51
N GLN A 549 6.44 -27.37 -13.09
CA GLN A 549 7.62 -26.88 -12.36
C GLN A 549 7.24 -25.80 -11.33
N PHE A 550 6.26 -24.93 -11.63
CA PHE A 550 5.75 -23.99 -10.65
C PHE A 550 5.06 -24.69 -9.46
N VAL A 551 4.23 -25.69 -9.72
CA VAL A 551 3.57 -26.47 -8.65
C VAL A 551 4.62 -27.14 -7.76
N GLU A 552 5.64 -27.76 -8.35
CA GLU A 552 6.76 -28.34 -7.61
C GLU A 552 7.50 -27.31 -6.77
N TYR A 553 7.84 -26.16 -7.37
CA TYR A 553 8.46 -25.04 -6.67
C TYR A 553 7.68 -24.60 -5.43
N VAL A 554 6.36 -24.43 -5.55
CA VAL A 554 5.49 -24.03 -4.42
C VAL A 554 5.46 -25.12 -3.33
N ASN A 555 5.37 -26.39 -3.74
CA ASN A 555 5.33 -27.51 -2.80
C ASN A 555 6.65 -27.65 -2.04
N ASN A 556 7.79 -27.45 -2.69
CA ASN A 556 9.11 -27.47 -2.07
C ASN A 556 9.29 -26.31 -1.08
N LEU A 557 8.81 -25.11 -1.43
CA LEU A 557 8.83 -23.94 -0.51
C LEU A 557 8.00 -24.19 0.76
N THR A 558 6.86 -24.85 0.64
CA THR A 558 5.92 -25.07 1.76
C THR A 558 6.21 -26.33 2.58
N GLU A 559 7.05 -27.24 2.09
CA GLU A 559 7.42 -28.48 2.78
C GLU A 559 8.10 -28.25 4.14
N ARG A 560 8.84 -27.17 4.29
CA ARG A 560 9.55 -26.80 5.53
C ARG A 560 8.61 -26.51 6.71
N TYR A 561 7.34 -26.22 6.44
CA TYR A 561 6.37 -25.90 7.49
C TYR A 561 5.74 -27.17 8.02
N LYS A 562 6.26 -27.64 9.16
CA LYS A 562 5.83 -28.89 9.82
C LYS A 562 5.48 -28.60 11.28
N THR A 563 4.57 -29.40 11.84
CA THR A 563 4.31 -29.45 13.28
C THR A 563 5.51 -30.02 14.03
N SER A 564 5.50 -29.94 15.36
CA SER A 564 6.49 -30.62 16.22
C SER A 564 6.57 -32.15 16.00
N LEU A 565 5.48 -32.74 15.48
CA LEU A 565 5.41 -34.16 15.10
C LEU A 565 5.83 -34.48 13.66
N GLY A 566 6.37 -33.46 12.93
CA GLY A 566 6.83 -33.63 11.56
C GLY A 566 5.74 -33.59 10.48
N LEU A 567 4.46 -33.36 10.85
CA LEU A 567 3.36 -33.30 9.89
C LEU A 567 3.36 -31.94 9.13
N ARG A 568 3.17 -31.99 7.82
CA ARG A 568 3.08 -30.77 7.00
C ARG A 568 1.87 -29.94 7.41
N LEU A 569 2.08 -28.63 7.61
CA LEU A 569 1.02 -27.66 7.88
C LEU A 569 0.27 -27.25 6.61
N CYS A 570 0.99 -27.10 5.50
CA CYS A 570 0.41 -26.74 4.20
C CYS A 570 0.09 -27.99 3.38
N SER A 571 -1.06 -27.95 2.71
CA SER A 571 -1.46 -28.99 1.74
C SER A 571 -0.47 -29.06 0.58
N ILE A 572 -0.31 -30.25 0.02
CA ILE A 572 0.36 -30.43 -1.27
C ILE A 572 -0.61 -29.89 -2.33
N LEU A 573 -0.15 -28.91 -3.09
CA LEU A 573 -0.93 -28.30 -4.15
C LEU A 573 -0.74 -29.04 -5.47
N SER A 574 -1.77 -29.05 -6.29
CA SER A 574 -1.74 -29.53 -7.68
C SER A 574 -2.34 -28.49 -8.62
N LEU A 575 -1.99 -28.58 -9.89
CA LEU A 575 -2.55 -27.70 -10.92
C LEU A 575 -4.03 -28.06 -11.13
N LYS A 576 -4.93 -27.08 -10.92
CA LYS A 576 -6.35 -27.23 -11.27
C LYS A 576 -6.59 -26.87 -12.73
N ARG A 577 -6.07 -25.72 -13.16
CA ARG A 577 -6.15 -25.30 -14.56
C ARG A 577 -5.16 -24.16 -14.88
N ILE A 578 -4.82 -24.05 -16.15
CA ILE A 578 -4.11 -22.92 -16.72
C ILE A 578 -5.18 -21.94 -17.23
N ILE A 579 -5.38 -20.83 -16.52
CA ILE A 579 -6.40 -19.83 -16.88
C ILE A 579 -5.93 -19.08 -18.13
N ARG A 580 -4.69 -18.58 -18.10
CA ARG A 580 -4.14 -17.73 -19.17
C ARG A 580 -2.63 -17.96 -19.31
N VAL A 581 -2.15 -17.93 -20.55
CA VAL A 581 -0.72 -17.82 -20.86
C VAL A 581 -0.52 -16.79 -21.94
N LYS A 582 0.46 -15.94 -21.77
CA LYS A 582 0.85 -14.90 -22.71
C LYS A 582 2.36 -14.91 -22.89
N LYS A 583 2.83 -14.66 -24.09
CA LYS A 583 4.23 -14.35 -24.36
C LYS A 583 4.44 -12.85 -24.17
N LEU A 584 5.45 -12.46 -23.39
CA LEU A 584 5.83 -11.07 -23.27
C LEU A 584 6.58 -10.63 -24.52
N LEU A 585 6.18 -9.47 -25.05
CA LEU A 585 6.90 -8.76 -26.10
C LEU A 585 7.88 -7.82 -25.39
N ASP A 586 9.13 -8.22 -25.33
CA ASP A 586 10.17 -7.43 -24.67
C ASP A 586 10.80 -6.48 -25.69
N TYR A 587 10.38 -5.22 -25.67
CA TYR A 587 10.93 -4.17 -26.54
C TYR A 587 12.36 -3.75 -26.18
N ASP A 588 12.82 -4.05 -24.95
CA ASP A 588 14.18 -3.74 -24.47
C ASP A 588 15.25 -4.76 -24.98
N ASN A 589 14.85 -5.95 -25.43
CA ASN A 589 15.74 -7.04 -25.83
C ASN A 589 15.67 -7.31 -27.34
N LEU A 590 15.98 -6.32 -28.14
CA LEU A 590 16.09 -6.47 -29.61
C LEU A 590 17.36 -7.22 -30.07
N ARG A 591 18.12 -7.87 -29.18
CA ARG A 591 19.24 -8.73 -29.60
C ARG A 591 18.70 -10.13 -29.94
N PRO A 592 18.85 -10.59 -31.20
CA PRO A 592 18.34 -11.89 -31.64
C PRO A 592 19.03 -13.11 -31.02
N THR A 593 20.05 -12.90 -30.19
CA THR A 593 20.96 -13.93 -29.72
C THR A 593 20.47 -14.68 -28.46
N ASP A 594 19.56 -14.11 -27.67
CA ASP A 594 19.07 -14.79 -26.47
C ASP A 594 17.71 -15.47 -26.77
N LYS A 595 17.76 -16.78 -27.02
CA LYS A 595 16.58 -17.66 -27.21
C LYS A 595 15.77 -17.83 -25.89
N VAL A 596 15.64 -16.81 -25.06
CA VAL A 596 14.84 -16.85 -23.83
C VAL A 596 13.43 -16.42 -24.12
N LEU A 597 12.49 -17.37 -23.98
CA LEU A 597 11.06 -17.07 -24.09
C LEU A 597 10.51 -16.66 -22.73
N LYS A 598 9.95 -15.46 -22.62
CA LYS A 598 9.30 -15.00 -21.39
C LYS A 598 7.80 -15.27 -21.46
N LEU A 599 7.31 -16.11 -20.57
CA LEU A 599 5.91 -16.48 -20.48
C LEU A 599 5.27 -15.94 -19.20
N PHE A 600 4.16 -15.27 -19.35
CA PHE A 600 3.30 -14.85 -18.26
C PHE A 600 2.17 -15.85 -18.10
N TYR A 601 2.04 -16.44 -16.92
CA TYR A 601 1.02 -17.42 -16.58
C TYR A 601 0.01 -16.82 -15.59
N LEU A 602 -1.26 -17.22 -15.74
CA LEU A 602 -2.26 -17.17 -14.69
C LEU A 602 -2.73 -18.60 -14.43
N LEU A 603 -2.38 -19.13 -13.25
CA LEU A 603 -2.65 -20.51 -12.86
C LEU A 603 -3.62 -20.56 -11.69
N GLU A 604 -4.49 -21.56 -11.66
CA GLU A 604 -5.31 -21.90 -10.48
C GLU A 604 -4.85 -23.25 -9.92
N LEU A 605 -4.55 -23.27 -8.62
CA LEU A 605 -4.10 -24.46 -7.90
C LEU A 605 -5.19 -25.00 -6.97
N THR A 606 -5.14 -26.29 -6.68
CA THR A 606 -6.06 -26.99 -5.75
C THR A 606 -5.22 -27.78 -4.72
N PRO A 607 -5.71 -27.98 -3.47
CA PRO A 607 -6.93 -27.41 -2.89
C PRO A 607 -6.83 -25.89 -2.65
N GLY A 608 -7.98 -25.24 -2.37
CA GLY A 608 -8.08 -23.85 -1.95
C GLY A 608 -8.26 -22.84 -3.09
N GLY A 609 -8.09 -23.24 -4.38
CA GLY A 609 -8.37 -22.34 -5.50
C GLY A 609 -7.43 -21.13 -5.59
N GLY A 610 -6.19 -21.26 -5.11
CA GLY A 610 -5.17 -20.19 -5.19
C GLY A 610 -4.90 -19.80 -6.64
N LYS A 611 -5.10 -18.52 -6.98
CA LYS A 611 -4.78 -17.96 -8.30
C LYS A 611 -3.43 -17.26 -8.27
N PHE A 612 -2.53 -17.63 -9.18
CA PHE A 612 -1.17 -17.12 -9.24
C PHE A 612 -0.84 -16.53 -10.60
N GLU A 613 -0.39 -15.27 -10.60
CA GLU A 613 0.30 -14.64 -11.72
C GLU A 613 1.79 -14.91 -11.60
N ILE A 614 2.43 -15.43 -12.66
CA ILE A 614 3.85 -15.75 -12.65
C ILE A 614 4.47 -15.34 -13.99
N THR A 615 5.64 -14.73 -13.96
CA THR A 615 6.48 -14.56 -15.15
C THR A 615 7.67 -15.50 -15.06
N MET A 616 7.82 -16.37 -16.04
CA MET A 616 8.92 -17.34 -16.12
C MET A 616 9.74 -17.15 -17.39
N ASP A 617 11.06 -17.29 -17.25
CA ASP A 617 11.96 -17.35 -18.39
C ASP A 617 12.14 -18.80 -18.78
N TYR A 618 11.71 -19.18 -19.99
CA TYR A 618 11.97 -20.49 -20.56
C TYR A 618 13.27 -20.48 -21.35
N ARG A 619 14.13 -21.41 -21.06
CA ARG A 619 15.39 -21.69 -21.80
C ARG A 619 15.37 -23.12 -22.34
N PRO A 620 15.50 -23.32 -23.67
CA PRO A 620 15.65 -24.65 -24.21
C PRO A 620 16.94 -25.33 -23.70
N PRO A 621 16.92 -26.66 -23.43
CA PRO A 621 15.80 -27.56 -23.44
C PRO A 621 15.13 -27.69 -22.05
N GLY A 622 13.92 -27.16 -21.89
CA GLY A 622 13.04 -27.51 -20.75
C GLY A 622 13.29 -26.82 -19.40
N ILE A 623 14.10 -25.75 -19.32
CA ILE A 623 14.37 -25.05 -18.05
C ILE A 623 13.46 -23.81 -17.93
N HIS A 624 12.56 -23.84 -16.92
CA HIS A 624 11.78 -22.67 -16.50
C HIS A 624 12.41 -22.04 -15.25
N ILE A 625 12.83 -20.79 -15.38
CA ILE A 625 13.41 -20.03 -14.26
C ILE A 625 12.27 -19.28 -13.56
N ILE A 626 12.00 -19.67 -12.32
CA ILE A 626 11.01 -19.08 -11.43
C ILE A 626 11.74 -18.19 -10.42
N ARG A 627 11.32 -16.91 -10.31
CA ARG A 627 11.83 -15.98 -9.31
C ARG A 627 10.71 -15.58 -8.38
N GLU A 628 10.94 -15.64 -7.07
CA GLU A 628 9.91 -15.38 -6.05
C GLU A 628 9.30 -13.96 -6.22
N GLU A 629 10.11 -12.98 -6.56
CA GLU A 629 9.70 -11.59 -6.80
C GLU A 629 8.84 -11.41 -8.07
N GLN A 630 8.72 -12.46 -8.90
CA GLN A 630 7.89 -12.49 -10.12
C GLN A 630 6.66 -13.40 -9.96
N VAL A 631 6.25 -13.66 -8.73
CA VAL A 631 5.07 -14.47 -8.41
C VAL A 631 4.12 -13.67 -7.53
N SER A 632 2.90 -13.45 -8.02
CA SER A 632 1.81 -12.81 -7.28
C SER A 632 0.68 -13.78 -7.03
N ARG A 633 0.10 -13.79 -5.82
CA ARG A 633 -1.20 -14.40 -5.59
C ARG A 633 -2.26 -13.31 -5.69
N ILE A 634 -3.24 -13.47 -6.59
CA ILE A 634 -4.23 -12.44 -6.93
C ILE A 634 -5.60 -12.62 -6.27
N ASN A 635 -5.79 -13.69 -5.50
CA ASN A 635 -6.95 -13.85 -4.63
C ASN A 635 -6.54 -13.90 -3.15
N LEU A 636 -7.45 -13.54 -2.26
CA LEU A 636 -7.20 -13.49 -0.82
C LEU A 636 -6.77 -14.85 -0.28
N TYR A 637 -5.83 -14.86 0.67
CA TYR A 637 -5.24 -16.08 1.24
C TYR A 637 -5.05 -16.04 2.77
N GLY A 638 -5.47 -14.96 3.43
CA GLY A 638 -5.30 -14.83 4.88
C GLY A 638 -5.93 -15.95 5.69
N HIS A 639 -7.15 -16.36 5.33
CA HIS A 639 -7.85 -17.50 5.93
C HIS A 639 -7.26 -18.85 5.54
N ASP A 640 -6.78 -18.97 4.31
CA ASP A 640 -6.21 -20.22 3.80
C ASP A 640 -4.89 -20.56 4.48
N ALA A 641 -4.12 -19.55 4.86
CA ALA A 641 -2.77 -19.66 5.41
C ALA A 641 -2.69 -19.39 6.92
N ILE A 642 -3.80 -19.57 7.65
CA ILE A 642 -3.89 -19.26 9.09
C ILE A 642 -2.98 -20.16 9.95
N CYS A 643 -2.61 -21.34 9.47
CA CYS A 643 -1.68 -22.25 10.14
C CYS A 643 -0.22 -21.77 10.13
N LEU A 644 0.08 -20.71 9.41
CA LEU A 644 1.40 -20.08 9.40
C LEU A 644 1.34 -18.71 10.05
N ASP A 645 2.16 -18.48 11.05
CA ASP A 645 2.34 -17.13 11.62
C ASP A 645 3.17 -16.25 10.70
N LYS A 646 4.22 -16.81 10.08
CA LYS A 646 5.20 -16.11 9.24
C LYS A 646 5.57 -16.94 8.01
N GLY A 647 6.28 -16.34 7.07
CA GLY A 647 6.87 -17.01 5.91
C GLY A 647 6.01 -16.98 4.65
N TYR A 648 5.99 -18.08 3.92
CA TYR A 648 5.40 -18.17 2.58
C TYR A 648 3.88 -18.34 2.58
N LYS A 649 3.15 -17.49 3.32
CA LYS A 649 1.69 -17.53 3.44
C LYS A 649 0.98 -17.53 2.09
N LYS A 650 1.47 -16.75 1.10
CA LYS A 650 0.84 -16.66 -0.22
C LYS A 650 0.76 -18.00 -0.95
N TYR A 651 1.62 -18.97 -0.60
CA TYR A 651 1.66 -20.30 -1.20
C TYR A 651 0.98 -21.39 -0.36
N CYS A 652 0.60 -21.10 0.88
CA CYS A 652 0.07 -22.10 1.79
C CYS A 652 -1.45 -22.20 1.72
N GLN A 653 -1.94 -23.41 1.61
CA GLN A 653 -3.30 -23.82 1.93
C GLN A 653 -3.22 -24.74 3.14
N CYS A 654 -3.75 -24.34 4.28
CA CYS A 654 -3.69 -25.16 5.49
C CYS A 654 -4.38 -26.50 5.32
N ARG A 655 -3.73 -27.57 5.76
CA ARG A 655 -4.15 -28.95 5.53
C ARG A 655 -5.44 -29.35 6.25
N ILE A 656 -5.74 -28.70 7.38
CA ILE A 656 -6.93 -28.90 8.19
C ILE A 656 -7.31 -27.56 8.82
N ASN A 657 -8.60 -27.34 9.04
CA ASN A 657 -9.11 -26.34 9.97
C ASN A 657 -8.74 -26.70 11.45
N ILE A 658 -7.48 -27.06 11.69
CA ILE A 658 -6.93 -27.32 13.03
C ILE A 658 -7.01 -26.08 13.92
N ALA A 659 -7.12 -24.88 13.31
CA ALA A 659 -7.17 -23.63 14.03
C ALA A 659 -8.39 -23.45 14.95
N HIS A 660 -9.47 -24.21 14.77
CA HIS A 660 -10.65 -24.08 15.68
C HIS A 660 -10.63 -25.06 16.86
N SER A 661 -9.81 -26.12 16.82
CA SER A 661 -9.77 -27.11 17.90
C SER A 661 -8.56 -27.02 18.85
N ILE A 662 -7.44 -26.42 18.42
CA ILE A 662 -6.22 -26.37 19.25
C ILE A 662 -6.02 -25.00 19.93
N LEU A 663 -6.44 -23.89 19.33
CA LEU A 663 -6.39 -22.55 19.96
C LEU A 663 -7.40 -22.35 21.10
N LYS A 664 -8.26 -23.33 21.39
CA LYS A 664 -9.11 -23.34 22.59
C LYS A 664 -8.46 -24.02 23.80
N TRP A 665 -7.23 -24.57 23.67
CA TRP A 665 -6.53 -25.31 24.72
C TRP A 665 -5.16 -24.73 25.10
N PHE A 666 -4.78 -23.55 24.58
CA PHE A 666 -3.61 -22.78 25.07
C PHE A 666 -3.96 -21.34 25.37
#